data_fc5836394cdddc0f12cbde008298c7a8
#
_entry.id   fc5836394cdddc0f12cbde008298c7a8
#
_cell.length_a   1.000
_cell.length_b   1.000
_cell.length_c   1.000
_cell.angle_alpha   90.00
_cell.angle_beta   90.00
_cell.angle_gamma   90.00
#
_symmetry.space_group_name_H-M   'P 1'
#
loop_
_entity.id
_entity.type
_entity.pdbx_description
1 polymer ?
#
loop_
_entity_poly.entity_id
_entity_poly.type
_entity_poly.pdbx_seq_one_letter_code
_entity_poly.pdbx_strand_id
1 'polypeptide(L)'
;MNTETKRLLPDLVYHPLLLVLLCTLPYVALLGLHLHAFDLVRGELDAEGRGAHVTVFALLGGLTLLSSALGGWIWKTGHRVTMPVALLLFGAGFGYLWTFMYLADDLVPRSVGAWMLSIDELTYNHLSLIAPSLFYTLVLLAGTPVAAMGRRDAVFSVAVVIAIPLFWAVVAQAIFAIKWDVDLPAWLLAFMMFMMTAMMLLAFLRMLLHLHRWLGGMAILPVLAGLVFPFAGLALNAAIPFPSDLQDPRVYLFTAINGLVLCLPAFTPAWIVPVWFLRVALFPFALYFFILFLPFLPLSIPAMIVMGAGFLILAPTLLFVVQAQRIASEGMAIALARGFWRTVTLLLLGLAIVPAGYLGRAWWHRHALEQAINAVYAPDYARADPGIDTRSALQALDRLRAMKEGIYTPLLSEIYDTVVFGGMVLPDHKIEEMQKRFGVNPKLEPPRSRTFDFFNFTGSRNRRANWSQVRPVPRDVVLADLAVTTTTNATLVESEVVVTMTNRGERDAEYLTAIRVPDGVAVSGYWLDVEGERVEGRIFDRKTALWVFHMIRDRTRRDPGMVHYVGPDTLELRVFPFASGQTRTCAVRFLFPRGLAPTVTVGGRNIQLADGEGTGLVAAGAGLLVPPGRDWPVTARTPYLHVLVDASVDAVDFLPTVEAQIADLLERAPEVDHLRIDLVNHATRPVTESLLERTTWRDAWQTALMTTRPEGGFWPQRAINHAVFKHARSSERLSSVPAFVILSGKLAIWDADAFLPVHAPDITVDELNTNRPSQPGPVVAIRRGEEVRWMDPRRGGWLVIPGEGPFEVFDPSKQQWTPIQADLQLLPDSRYARWAEVGVIEQAMALYPTQAEPRRDALLALSREHGLLSRHTAFIVVENSAQWKILERKEKDALKANQA
;
A
#
# COMPACT_ATOMS: atom_id res chain seq x y z
N MET A 1 31.02 18.51 57.85
CA MET A 1 29.66 17.92 57.71
C MET A 1 29.25 17.99 56.27
N ASN A 2 29.73 17.02 55.48
CA ASN A 2 29.29 16.93 54.06
C ASN A 2 27.99 16.16 54.02
N THR A 3 26.89 16.87 53.96
CA THR A 3 25.60 16.32 53.55
C THR A 3 25.64 16.06 52.05
N GLU A 4 26.18 14.89 51.62
CA GLU A 4 25.93 14.39 50.29
C GLU A 4 24.41 14.28 50.12
N THR A 5 23.84 15.20 49.42
CA THR A 5 22.44 15.16 48.94
C THR A 5 22.31 13.93 48.07
N LYS A 6 21.81 12.80 48.66
CA LYS A 6 21.55 11.54 47.93
C LYS A 6 20.57 11.82 46.80
N ARG A 7 21.08 11.80 45.55
CA ARG A 7 20.32 11.97 44.34
C ARG A 7 19.31 10.84 44.14
N LEU A 8 18.17 11.14 43.57
CA LEU A 8 17.10 10.18 43.28
C LEU A 8 17.36 9.35 42.01
N LEU A 9 18.06 9.91 41.04
CA LEU A 9 18.32 9.30 39.75
C LEU A 9 19.79 8.94 39.59
N PRO A 10 20.14 7.90 38.79
CA PRO A 10 21.53 7.55 38.46
C PRO A 10 22.24 8.70 37.76
N ASP A 11 23.54 8.79 37.95
CA ASP A 11 24.40 9.84 37.37
C ASP A 11 24.33 9.88 35.83
N LEU A 12 24.05 8.76 35.21
CA LEU A 12 23.88 8.64 33.75
C LEU A 12 22.75 9.56 33.20
N VAL A 13 21.67 9.78 33.97
CA VAL A 13 20.53 10.62 33.53
C VAL A 13 20.96 12.09 33.38
N TYR A 14 21.98 12.50 34.16
CA TYR A 14 22.53 13.88 34.12
C TYR A 14 23.66 14.05 33.09
N HIS A 15 23.98 12.98 32.33
CA HIS A 15 25.07 13.01 31.36
C HIS A 15 24.64 13.80 30.10
N PRO A 16 25.50 14.70 29.57
CA PRO A 16 25.14 15.53 28.40
C PRO A 16 24.81 14.75 27.13
N LEU A 17 25.30 13.53 26.99
CA LEU A 17 24.99 12.66 25.86
C LEU A 17 23.49 12.35 25.78
N LEU A 18 22.82 12.13 26.93
CA LEU A 18 21.37 11.91 26.95
C LEU A 18 20.60 13.15 26.56
N LEU A 19 21.09 14.35 26.91
CA LEU A 19 20.52 15.62 26.46
C LEU A 19 20.59 15.71 24.93
N VAL A 20 21.73 15.37 24.32
CA VAL A 20 21.87 15.39 22.87
C VAL A 20 20.94 14.35 22.21
N LEU A 21 20.91 13.13 22.73
CA LEU A 21 20.09 12.04 22.15
C LEU A 21 18.57 12.29 22.28
N LEU A 22 18.12 12.84 23.42
CA LEU A 22 16.69 12.97 23.73
C LEU A 22 16.12 14.36 23.42
N CYS A 23 16.97 15.40 23.24
CA CYS A 23 16.52 16.72 22.86
C CYS A 23 17.03 17.11 21.46
N THR A 24 18.35 17.19 21.27
CA THR A 24 18.90 17.73 20.00
C THR A 24 18.56 16.87 18.80
N LEU A 25 18.73 15.56 18.87
CA LEU A 25 18.48 14.64 17.75
C LEU A 25 17.00 14.66 17.30
N PRO A 26 16.01 14.59 18.21
CA PRO A 26 14.60 14.74 17.83
C PRO A 26 14.28 16.11 17.19
N TYR A 27 14.88 17.20 17.66
CA TYR A 27 14.65 18.53 17.06
C TYR A 27 15.23 18.63 15.64
N VAL A 28 16.40 18.03 15.39
CA VAL A 28 17.01 17.95 14.05
C VAL A 28 16.13 17.12 13.11
N ALA A 29 15.62 15.96 13.58
CA ALA A 29 14.71 15.14 12.82
C ALA A 29 13.42 15.88 12.49
N LEU A 30 12.86 16.61 13.46
CA LEU A 30 11.66 17.41 13.29
C LEU A 30 11.87 18.56 12.30
N LEU A 31 13.02 19.21 12.34
CA LEU A 31 13.40 20.26 11.37
C LEU A 31 13.43 19.68 9.94
N GLY A 32 14.00 18.48 9.76
CA GLY A 32 14.03 17.80 8.48
C GLY A 32 12.63 17.44 7.95
N LEU A 33 11.75 16.91 8.81
CA LEU A 33 10.37 16.60 8.46
C LEU A 33 9.57 17.86 8.11
N HIS A 34 9.74 18.94 8.87
CA HIS A 34 9.07 20.19 8.60
C HIS A 34 9.53 20.84 7.30
N LEU A 35 10.84 20.75 7.00
CA LEU A 35 11.39 21.21 5.71
C LEU A 35 10.78 20.45 4.54
N HIS A 36 10.63 19.14 4.69
CA HIS A 36 9.98 18.30 3.70
C HIS A 36 8.50 18.71 3.49
N ALA A 37 7.75 18.92 4.57
CA ALA A 37 6.37 19.39 4.49
C ALA A 37 6.27 20.75 3.80
N PHE A 38 7.16 21.70 4.15
CA PHE A 38 7.23 23.00 3.50
C PHE A 38 7.50 22.91 1.99
N ASP A 39 8.46 22.07 1.56
CA ASP A 39 8.76 21.93 0.12
C ASP A 39 7.56 21.42 -0.68
N LEU A 40 6.70 20.60 -0.09
CA LEU A 40 5.47 20.15 -0.73
C LEU A 40 4.45 21.27 -0.97
N VAL A 41 4.33 22.22 -0.04
CA VAL A 41 3.24 23.20 -0.05
C VAL A 41 3.68 24.61 -0.45
N ARG A 42 4.99 24.89 -0.57
CA ARG A 42 5.54 26.24 -0.79
C ARG A 42 4.94 27.01 -1.97
N GLY A 43 4.47 26.30 -2.99
CA GLY A 43 3.87 26.91 -4.19
C GLY A 43 2.43 27.41 -3.99
N GLU A 44 1.76 26.94 -2.95
CA GLU A 44 0.35 27.21 -2.67
C GLU A 44 0.15 28.07 -1.40
N LEU A 45 1.26 28.43 -0.73
CA LEU A 45 1.22 29.21 0.50
C LEU A 45 0.96 30.69 0.23
N ASP A 46 0.01 31.25 0.95
CA ASP A 46 -0.20 32.70 1.06
C ASP A 46 0.85 33.36 1.98
N ALA A 47 0.71 34.65 2.25
CA ALA A 47 1.65 35.38 3.10
C ALA A 47 1.61 34.92 4.56
N GLU A 48 0.43 34.57 5.07
CA GLU A 48 0.19 34.10 6.43
C GLU A 48 0.79 32.73 6.67
N GLY A 49 0.52 31.76 5.79
CA GLY A 49 1.11 30.42 5.82
C GLY A 49 2.63 30.43 5.69
N ARG A 50 3.21 31.30 4.84
CA ARG A 50 4.67 31.48 4.78
C ARG A 50 5.24 32.01 6.10
N GLY A 51 4.56 32.96 6.73
CA GLY A 51 4.92 33.47 8.04
C GLY A 51 4.88 32.39 9.13
N ALA A 52 3.86 31.55 9.13
CA ALA A 52 3.72 30.42 10.06
C ALA A 52 4.88 29.43 9.91
N HIS A 53 5.23 29.03 8.68
CA HIS A 53 6.38 28.15 8.45
C HIS A 53 7.71 28.74 8.89
N VAL A 54 7.95 30.04 8.59
CA VAL A 54 9.17 30.75 9.02
C VAL A 54 9.26 30.76 10.54
N THR A 55 8.15 31.01 11.24
CA THR A 55 8.09 30.99 12.71
C THR A 55 8.44 29.62 13.28
N VAL A 56 7.85 28.57 12.72
CA VAL A 56 8.14 27.17 13.14
C VAL A 56 9.63 26.82 12.88
N PHE A 57 10.19 27.19 11.72
CA PHE A 57 11.61 26.99 11.44
C PHE A 57 12.53 27.75 12.42
N ALA A 58 12.19 29.00 12.72
CA ALA A 58 12.98 29.79 13.66
C ALA A 58 12.98 29.18 15.08
N LEU A 59 11.83 28.72 15.54
CA LEU A 59 11.68 28.08 16.85
C LEU A 59 12.41 26.73 16.90
N LEU A 60 12.26 25.87 15.89
CA LEU A 60 12.95 24.58 15.81
C LEU A 60 14.46 24.76 15.70
N GLY A 61 14.91 25.70 14.88
CA GLY A 61 16.31 26.08 14.79
C GLY A 61 16.87 26.58 16.12
N GLY A 62 16.10 27.44 16.80
CA GLY A 62 16.42 27.93 18.14
C GLY A 62 16.52 26.83 19.19
N LEU A 63 15.56 25.91 19.23
CA LEU A 63 15.61 24.72 20.12
C LEU A 63 16.80 23.81 19.84
N THR A 64 17.11 23.58 18.56
CA THR A 64 18.24 22.77 18.13
C THR A 64 19.56 23.41 18.57
N LEU A 65 19.71 24.70 18.32
CA LEU A 65 20.90 25.46 18.73
C LEU A 65 21.03 25.53 20.25
N LEU A 66 19.93 25.82 20.96
CA LEU A 66 19.93 25.90 22.43
C LEU A 66 20.34 24.56 23.05
N SER A 67 19.72 23.46 22.64
CA SER A 67 20.02 22.13 23.17
C SER A 67 21.44 21.69 22.83
N SER A 68 21.92 21.97 21.61
CA SER A 68 23.29 21.66 21.18
C SER A 68 24.33 22.49 21.94
N ALA A 69 24.10 23.80 22.09
CA ALA A 69 24.99 24.71 22.82
C ALA A 69 25.09 24.34 24.30
N LEU A 70 23.96 24.04 24.94
CA LEU A 70 23.92 23.59 26.34
C LEU A 70 24.61 22.23 26.51
N GLY A 71 24.33 21.27 25.62
CA GLY A 71 25.01 19.96 25.63
C GLY A 71 26.51 20.06 25.44
N GLY A 72 26.97 20.86 24.49
CA GLY A 72 28.40 21.11 24.22
C GLY A 72 29.08 21.85 25.35
N TRP A 73 28.41 22.86 25.94
CA TRP A 73 28.95 23.60 27.10
C TRP A 73 29.11 22.70 28.32
N ILE A 74 28.08 21.89 28.65
CA ILE A 74 28.10 20.94 29.76
C ILE A 74 29.20 19.89 29.53
N TRP A 75 29.34 19.38 28.30
CA TRP A 75 30.39 18.44 27.93
C TRP A 75 31.80 19.03 28.16
N LYS A 76 32.01 20.26 27.65
CA LYS A 76 33.34 20.91 27.74
C LYS A 76 33.73 21.29 29.17
N THR A 77 32.75 21.68 29.99
CA THR A 77 33.04 22.11 31.39
C THR A 77 33.02 20.97 32.39
N GLY A 78 32.67 19.74 31.96
CA GLY A 78 32.52 18.58 32.86
C GLY A 78 31.37 18.73 33.87
N HIS A 79 30.51 19.73 33.68
CA HIS A 79 29.32 19.92 34.50
C HIS A 79 28.26 18.89 34.17
N ARG A 80 27.25 18.79 35.01
CA ARG A 80 26.04 17.94 34.79
C ARG A 80 24.85 18.80 34.46
N VAL A 81 23.83 18.19 33.84
CA VAL A 81 22.57 18.89 33.58
C VAL A 81 21.94 19.31 34.90
N THR A 82 21.73 20.61 35.07
CA THR A 82 21.17 21.20 36.29
C THR A 82 19.68 21.50 36.15
N MET A 83 18.99 21.72 37.27
CA MET A 83 17.57 22.10 37.30
C MET A 83 17.24 23.33 36.41
N PRO A 84 18.00 24.44 36.45
CA PRO A 84 17.72 25.58 35.58
C PRO A 84 17.77 25.22 34.08
N VAL A 85 18.71 24.36 33.68
CA VAL A 85 18.83 23.88 32.29
C VAL A 85 17.62 23.02 31.92
N ALA A 86 17.19 22.13 32.81
CA ALA A 86 15.99 21.30 32.59
C ALA A 86 14.71 22.16 32.48
N LEU A 87 14.57 23.18 33.35
CA LEU A 87 13.43 24.10 33.32
C LEU A 87 13.42 24.96 32.05
N LEU A 88 14.59 25.47 31.61
CA LEU A 88 14.74 26.24 30.39
C LEU A 88 14.35 25.40 29.15
N LEU A 89 14.86 24.17 29.05
CA LEU A 89 14.55 23.27 27.93
C LEU A 89 13.09 22.84 27.93
N PHE A 90 12.51 22.55 29.10
CA PHE A 90 11.09 22.23 29.22
C PHE A 90 10.21 23.42 28.78
N GLY A 91 10.51 24.63 29.28
CA GLY A 91 9.76 25.83 28.93
C GLY A 91 9.88 26.18 27.45
N ALA A 92 11.07 26.07 26.88
CA ALA A 92 11.30 26.33 25.46
C ALA A 92 10.59 25.27 24.57
N GLY A 93 10.69 23.98 24.90
CA GLY A 93 9.98 22.91 24.17
C GLY A 93 8.48 23.02 24.29
N PHE A 94 7.98 23.37 25.46
CA PHE A 94 6.56 23.62 25.67
C PHE A 94 6.07 24.86 24.88
N GLY A 95 6.81 25.98 24.94
CA GLY A 95 6.51 27.19 24.19
C GLY A 95 6.48 26.94 22.68
N TYR A 96 7.42 26.13 22.18
CA TYR A 96 7.39 25.68 20.80
C TYR A 96 6.10 24.91 20.47
N LEU A 97 5.76 23.88 21.25
CA LEU A 97 4.57 23.06 21.02
C LEU A 97 3.29 23.89 21.04
N TRP A 98 3.21 24.83 21.98
CA TRP A 98 2.09 25.75 22.08
C TRP A 98 1.95 26.64 20.83
N THR A 99 3.07 27.25 20.39
CA THR A 99 3.08 28.10 19.18
C THR A 99 2.77 27.27 17.93
N PHE A 100 3.32 26.05 17.84
CA PHE A 100 3.02 25.14 16.73
C PHE A 100 1.52 24.83 16.65
N MET A 101 0.88 24.46 17.77
CA MET A 101 -0.56 24.17 17.83
C MET A 101 -1.41 25.39 17.45
N TYR A 102 -0.96 26.60 17.78
CA TYR A 102 -1.65 27.83 17.40
C TYR A 102 -1.54 28.11 15.89
N LEU A 103 -0.40 27.82 15.28
CA LEU A 103 -0.14 28.06 13.85
C LEU A 103 -0.54 26.88 12.97
N ALA A 104 -0.97 25.76 13.55
CA ALA A 104 -1.14 24.51 12.82
C ALA A 104 -2.08 24.62 11.62
N ASP A 105 -3.19 25.34 11.77
CA ASP A 105 -4.19 25.49 10.71
C ASP A 105 -3.68 26.32 9.51
N ASP A 106 -2.66 27.16 9.70
CA ASP A 106 -2.07 28.01 8.68
C ASP A 106 -0.91 27.35 7.93
N LEU A 107 -0.39 26.21 8.47
CA LEU A 107 0.73 25.48 7.86
C LEU A 107 0.34 24.70 6.61
N VAL A 108 -0.92 24.32 6.47
CA VAL A 108 -1.40 23.54 5.32
C VAL A 108 -2.52 24.31 4.63
N PRO A 109 -2.28 24.85 3.42
CA PRO A 109 -3.29 25.57 2.66
C PRO A 109 -4.52 24.69 2.39
N ARG A 110 -5.71 25.29 2.38
CA ARG A 110 -6.97 24.58 2.08
C ARG A 110 -7.00 24.00 0.66
N SER A 111 -6.18 24.54 -0.25
CA SER A 111 -5.99 24.04 -1.61
C SER A 111 -5.24 22.71 -1.65
N VAL A 112 -4.47 22.38 -0.61
CA VAL A 112 -3.74 21.13 -0.48
C VAL A 112 -4.63 20.09 0.19
N GLY A 113 -4.91 19.01 -0.50
CA GLY A 113 -5.75 17.94 0.04
C GLY A 113 -5.12 17.25 1.25
N ALA A 114 -5.93 16.91 2.26
CA ALA A 114 -5.46 16.19 3.45
C ALA A 114 -4.78 14.84 3.16
N TRP A 115 -4.96 14.31 1.97
CA TRP A 115 -4.28 13.09 1.48
C TRP A 115 -2.85 13.37 0.97
N MET A 116 -2.55 14.62 0.67
CA MET A 116 -1.22 15.07 0.22
C MET A 116 -0.34 15.41 1.42
N LEU A 117 -0.88 16.21 2.31
CA LEU A 117 -0.30 16.58 3.59
C LEU A 117 -1.44 16.79 4.57
N SER A 118 -1.54 15.93 5.58
CA SER A 118 -2.54 16.07 6.63
C SER A 118 -1.97 16.89 7.77
N ILE A 119 -2.72 17.87 8.23
CA ILE A 119 -2.38 18.61 9.44
C ILE A 119 -2.32 17.70 10.66
N ASP A 120 -3.16 16.66 10.69
CA ASP A 120 -3.16 15.65 11.76
C ASP A 120 -1.85 14.85 11.77
N GLU A 121 -1.35 14.44 10.60
CA GLU A 121 -0.08 13.73 10.46
C GLU A 121 1.10 14.64 10.85
N LEU A 122 1.08 15.89 10.40
CA LEU A 122 2.10 16.87 10.77
C LEU A 122 2.11 17.09 12.29
N THR A 123 0.94 17.26 12.90
CA THR A 123 0.77 17.45 14.35
C THR A 123 1.23 16.23 15.13
N TYR A 124 0.86 15.03 14.67
CA TYR A 124 1.30 13.77 15.28
C TYR A 124 2.83 13.63 15.28
N ASN A 125 3.48 13.94 14.15
CA ASN A 125 4.93 13.90 14.03
C ASN A 125 5.62 14.89 14.97
N HIS A 126 5.07 16.11 15.10
CA HIS A 126 5.61 17.13 16.02
C HIS A 126 5.45 16.71 17.48
N LEU A 127 4.28 16.21 17.86
CA LEU A 127 4.03 15.70 19.21
C LEU A 127 4.92 14.50 19.54
N SER A 128 5.04 13.55 18.64
CA SER A 128 5.81 12.32 18.86
C SER A 128 7.31 12.58 19.02
N LEU A 129 7.88 13.48 18.23
CA LEU A 129 9.32 13.79 18.29
C LEU A 129 9.70 14.75 19.42
N ILE A 130 8.78 15.62 19.86
CA ILE A 130 9.05 16.50 21.01
C ILE A 130 8.83 15.80 22.36
N ALA A 131 7.97 14.78 22.41
CA ALA A 131 7.61 14.09 23.65
C ALA A 131 8.83 13.52 24.41
N PRO A 132 9.83 12.88 23.79
CA PRO A 132 11.04 12.42 24.49
C PRO A 132 11.80 13.54 25.20
N SER A 133 11.89 14.72 24.58
CA SER A 133 12.56 15.88 25.15
C SER A 133 11.81 16.44 26.36
N LEU A 134 10.49 16.61 26.24
CA LEU A 134 9.66 17.07 27.35
C LEU A 134 9.66 16.07 28.51
N PHE A 135 9.56 14.77 28.21
CA PHE A 135 9.61 13.73 29.24
C PHE A 135 10.98 13.68 29.93
N TYR A 136 12.08 13.73 29.18
CA TYR A 136 13.43 13.76 29.75
C TYR A 136 13.62 14.95 30.68
N THR A 137 13.20 16.13 30.28
CA THR A 137 13.30 17.33 31.13
C THR A 137 12.42 17.24 32.39
N LEU A 138 11.22 16.64 32.30
CA LEU A 138 10.37 16.35 33.46
C LEU A 138 11.03 15.33 34.42
N VAL A 139 11.66 14.30 33.90
CA VAL A 139 12.40 13.32 34.69
C VAL A 139 13.56 14.00 35.45
N LEU A 140 14.33 14.87 34.79
CA LEU A 140 15.38 15.67 35.41
C LEU A 140 14.80 16.59 36.52
N LEU A 141 13.68 17.25 36.27
CA LEU A 141 13.00 18.08 37.26
C LEU A 141 12.49 17.25 38.45
N ALA A 142 11.92 16.06 38.18
CA ALA A 142 11.47 15.16 39.24
C ALA A 142 12.60 14.63 40.12
N GLY A 143 13.78 14.40 39.53
CA GLY A 143 14.98 13.89 40.19
C GLY A 143 15.82 14.94 40.95
N THR A 144 15.46 16.23 40.82
CA THR A 144 16.24 17.29 41.53
C THR A 144 16.16 17.15 43.04
N PRO A 145 17.31 17.25 43.74
CA PRO A 145 17.30 17.24 45.18
C PRO A 145 16.64 18.52 45.72
N VAL A 146 15.52 18.36 46.44
CA VAL A 146 14.98 19.42 47.28
C VAL A 146 15.52 19.22 48.72
N ALA A 147 15.94 20.26 49.38
CA ALA A 147 16.57 20.18 50.71
C ALA A 147 15.67 19.49 51.78
N ALA A 148 14.38 19.31 51.50
CA ALA A 148 13.40 18.70 52.38
C ALA A 148 12.94 17.32 51.88
N MET A 149 13.73 16.51 51.22
CA MET A 149 13.40 15.16 50.78
C MET A 149 13.13 14.18 51.91
N GLY A 150 11.98 14.34 52.51
CA GLY A 150 11.50 13.46 53.56
C GLY A 150 10.09 12.91 53.25
N ARG A 151 9.50 12.27 54.26
CA ARG A 151 8.12 11.78 54.20
C ARG A 151 7.12 12.85 53.77
N ARG A 152 7.38 14.14 54.03
CA ARG A 152 6.53 15.26 53.63
C ARG A 152 6.47 15.47 52.13
N ASP A 153 7.61 15.35 51.40
CA ASP A 153 7.67 15.51 49.95
C ASP A 153 6.91 14.38 49.22
N ALA A 154 7.04 13.15 49.73
CA ALA A 154 6.29 12.00 49.23
C ALA A 154 4.78 12.19 49.43
N VAL A 155 4.33 12.63 50.64
CA VAL A 155 2.94 12.91 50.93
C VAL A 155 2.41 14.07 50.05
N PHE A 156 3.19 15.13 49.88
CA PHE A 156 2.82 16.24 49.00
C PHE A 156 2.67 15.78 47.54
N SER A 157 3.59 14.98 47.02
CA SER A 157 3.50 14.43 45.66
C SER A 157 2.22 13.57 45.47
N VAL A 158 1.89 12.71 46.41
CA VAL A 158 0.65 11.92 46.42
C VAL A 158 -0.56 12.83 46.49
N ALA A 159 -0.54 13.85 47.34
CA ALA A 159 -1.65 14.78 47.48
C ALA A 159 -1.91 15.56 46.17
N VAL A 160 -0.88 16.02 45.46
CA VAL A 160 -0.98 16.71 44.18
C VAL A 160 -1.54 15.78 43.10
N VAL A 161 -1.05 14.53 43.05
CA VAL A 161 -1.53 13.50 42.10
C VAL A 161 -3.02 13.22 42.27
N ILE A 162 -3.54 13.27 43.48
CA ILE A 162 -4.97 13.07 43.77
C ILE A 162 -5.78 14.37 43.61
N ALA A 163 -5.25 15.51 44.06
CA ALA A 163 -5.97 16.79 44.06
C ALA A 163 -6.29 17.32 42.65
N ILE A 164 -5.36 17.16 41.66
CA ILE A 164 -5.56 17.70 40.31
C ILE A 164 -6.73 16.98 39.58
N PRO A 165 -6.83 15.67 39.50
CA PRO A 165 -8.00 14.99 38.92
C PRO A 165 -9.30 15.29 39.64
N LEU A 166 -9.30 15.36 40.97
CA LEU A 166 -10.48 15.73 41.75
C LEU A 166 -10.94 17.14 41.44
N PHE A 167 -10.01 18.09 41.32
CA PHE A 167 -10.33 19.46 40.92
C PHE A 167 -11.02 19.49 39.54
N TRP A 168 -10.47 18.77 38.54
CA TRP A 168 -11.06 18.68 37.23
C TRP A 168 -12.43 17.98 37.23
N ALA A 169 -12.59 16.93 38.00
CA ALA A 169 -13.89 16.27 38.12
C ALA A 169 -14.95 17.20 38.71
N VAL A 170 -14.58 17.99 39.72
CA VAL A 170 -15.50 19.01 40.34
C VAL A 170 -15.78 20.14 39.32
N VAL A 171 -14.77 20.64 38.62
CA VAL A 171 -14.95 21.67 37.58
C VAL A 171 -15.85 21.17 36.46
N ALA A 172 -15.63 19.98 35.96
CA ALA A 172 -16.46 19.38 34.91
C ALA A 172 -17.93 19.20 35.39
N GLN A 173 -18.14 18.69 36.58
CA GLN A 173 -19.50 18.59 37.15
C GLN A 173 -20.15 19.96 37.38
N ALA A 174 -19.37 20.96 37.82
CA ALA A 174 -19.88 22.31 37.99
C ALA A 174 -20.30 22.97 36.64
N ILE A 175 -19.51 22.78 35.61
CA ILE A 175 -19.82 23.25 34.23
C ILE A 175 -21.12 22.58 33.73
N PHE A 176 -21.27 21.26 33.90
CA PHE A 176 -22.47 20.53 33.47
C PHE A 176 -23.70 20.86 34.30
N ALA A 177 -23.55 21.06 35.62
CA ALA A 177 -24.69 21.25 36.54
C ALA A 177 -25.21 22.71 36.50
N ILE A 178 -24.32 23.70 36.34
CA ILE A 178 -24.67 25.13 36.48
C ILE A 178 -24.96 25.77 35.12
N LYS A 179 -24.76 25.03 33.98
CA LYS A 179 -24.79 25.59 32.60
C LYS A 179 -24.01 26.91 32.52
N TRP A 180 -22.86 26.93 33.13
CA TRP A 180 -22.00 28.10 33.18
C TRP A 180 -21.53 28.44 31.77
N ASP A 181 -22.12 29.48 31.25
CA ASP A 181 -21.66 30.14 30.01
C ASP A 181 -20.44 31.01 30.39
N VAL A 182 -19.31 30.34 30.66
CA VAL A 182 -18.06 31.01 30.95
C VAL A 182 -17.36 31.19 29.60
N ASP A 183 -17.41 32.39 29.07
CA ASP A 183 -16.61 32.86 27.90
C ASP A 183 -15.11 32.92 28.22
N LEU A 184 -14.54 31.81 28.69
CA LEU A 184 -13.09 31.65 28.77
C LEU A 184 -12.56 31.35 27.37
N PRO A 185 -11.56 32.10 26.90
CA PRO A 185 -10.93 31.79 25.61
C PRO A 185 -10.45 30.33 25.61
N ALA A 186 -10.81 29.57 24.59
CA ALA A 186 -10.49 28.16 24.49
C ALA A 186 -8.98 27.90 24.67
N TRP A 187 -8.14 28.83 24.19
CA TRP A 187 -6.69 28.74 24.36
C TRP A 187 -6.24 28.81 25.83
N LEU A 188 -6.90 29.63 26.67
CA LEU A 188 -6.55 29.72 28.09
C LEU A 188 -6.92 28.43 28.84
N LEU A 189 -8.08 27.83 28.53
CA LEU A 189 -8.51 26.56 29.10
C LEU A 189 -7.53 25.47 28.71
N ALA A 190 -7.14 25.38 27.42
CA ALA A 190 -6.16 24.44 26.94
C ALA A 190 -4.79 24.61 27.61
N PHE A 191 -4.34 25.83 27.79
CA PHE A 191 -3.09 26.15 28.51
C PHE A 191 -3.13 25.67 29.97
N MET A 192 -4.22 25.96 30.68
CA MET A 192 -4.41 25.51 32.06
C MET A 192 -4.43 23.99 32.15
N MET A 193 -5.16 23.32 31.28
CA MET A 193 -5.21 21.85 31.23
C MET A 193 -3.82 21.28 31.02
N PHE A 194 -3.04 21.82 30.08
CA PHE A 194 -1.71 21.30 29.79
C PHE A 194 -0.73 21.54 30.95
N MET A 195 -0.73 22.72 31.57
CA MET A 195 0.12 23.02 32.72
C MET A 195 -0.22 22.16 33.93
N MET A 196 -1.50 21.91 34.20
CA MET A 196 -1.94 21.03 35.28
C MET A 196 -1.55 19.56 34.97
N THR A 197 -1.66 19.13 33.73
CA THR A 197 -1.20 17.79 33.31
C THR A 197 0.30 17.63 33.49
N ALA A 198 1.10 18.64 33.12
CA ALA A 198 2.55 18.63 33.34
C ALA A 198 2.91 18.60 34.83
N MET A 199 2.23 19.38 35.67
CA MET A 199 2.40 19.39 37.12
C MET A 199 2.04 18.03 37.76
N MET A 200 0.92 17.44 37.30
CA MET A 200 0.48 16.12 37.75
C MET A 200 1.50 15.04 37.37
N LEU A 201 2.00 15.07 36.13
CA LEU A 201 3.03 14.14 35.65
C LEU A 201 4.35 14.28 36.42
N LEU A 202 4.77 15.52 36.73
CA LEU A 202 5.94 15.77 37.56
C LEU A 202 5.78 15.22 38.98
N ALA A 203 4.61 15.48 39.63
CA ALA A 203 4.30 14.95 40.95
C ALA A 203 4.23 13.42 40.95
N PHE A 204 3.66 12.84 39.90
CA PHE A 204 3.58 11.40 39.71
C PHE A 204 4.97 10.76 39.52
N LEU A 205 5.85 11.32 38.69
CA LEU A 205 7.22 10.84 38.55
C LEU A 205 7.99 10.91 39.90
N ARG A 206 7.79 11.98 40.65
CA ARG A 206 8.35 12.10 42.00
C ARG A 206 7.82 11.03 42.96
N MET A 207 6.51 10.80 42.94
CA MET A 207 5.88 9.72 43.72
C MET A 207 6.48 8.37 43.34
N LEU A 208 6.65 8.05 42.03
CA LEU A 208 7.27 6.80 41.58
C LEU A 208 8.72 6.66 42.10
N LEU A 209 9.52 7.74 42.08
CA LEU A 209 10.88 7.72 42.56
C LEU A 209 10.93 7.47 44.10
N HIS A 210 10.01 8.05 44.86
CA HIS A 210 9.87 7.78 46.28
C HIS A 210 9.41 6.34 46.56
N LEU A 211 8.40 5.88 45.82
CA LEU A 211 7.87 4.51 45.93
C LEU A 211 8.98 3.49 45.58
N HIS A 212 9.73 3.74 44.52
CA HIS A 212 10.85 2.91 44.10
C HIS A 212 11.92 2.81 45.20
N ARG A 213 12.26 3.90 45.85
CA ARG A 213 13.17 3.89 47.03
C ARG A 213 12.62 3.08 48.19
N TRP A 214 11.34 3.20 48.45
CA TRP A 214 10.69 2.49 49.56
C TRP A 214 10.51 1.00 49.27
N LEU A 215 10.14 0.65 48.00
CA LEU A 215 9.92 -0.72 47.53
C LEU A 215 11.21 -1.38 47.01
N GLY A 216 12.24 -0.63 46.71
CA GLY A 216 13.48 -1.13 46.08
C GLY A 216 14.27 -2.19 46.86
N GLY A 217 13.98 -2.34 48.15
CA GLY A 217 14.49 -3.44 49.02
C GLY A 217 13.59 -4.68 49.06
N MET A 218 12.40 -4.66 48.47
CA MET A 218 11.44 -5.77 48.52
C MET A 218 11.60 -6.67 47.28
N ALA A 219 11.81 -7.96 47.47
CA ALA A 219 11.89 -8.98 46.41
C ALA A 219 10.59 -9.07 45.58
N ILE A 220 9.47 -8.54 46.09
CA ILE A 220 8.16 -8.56 45.43
C ILE A 220 8.05 -7.58 44.26
N LEU A 221 8.83 -6.50 44.24
CA LEU A 221 8.74 -5.47 43.19
C LEU A 221 8.97 -5.99 41.75
N PRO A 222 10.00 -6.83 41.50
CA PRO A 222 10.15 -7.47 40.19
C PRO A 222 9.01 -8.39 39.80
N VAL A 223 8.37 -9.07 40.75
CA VAL A 223 7.22 -9.94 40.50
C VAL A 223 5.99 -9.10 40.12
N LEU A 224 5.72 -8.03 40.88
CA LEU A 224 4.60 -7.13 40.58
C LEU A 224 4.82 -6.44 39.23
N ALA A 225 6.00 -5.84 39.00
CA ALA A 225 6.29 -5.09 37.77
C ALA A 225 6.47 -5.98 36.55
N GLY A 226 7.05 -7.19 36.72
CA GLY A 226 7.38 -8.08 35.60
C GLY A 226 6.27 -9.07 35.21
N LEU A 227 5.44 -9.49 36.16
CA LEU A 227 4.43 -10.50 35.92
C LEU A 227 3.01 -9.99 36.21
N VAL A 228 2.73 -9.60 37.46
CA VAL A 228 1.35 -9.36 37.89
C VAL A 228 0.68 -8.23 37.11
N PHE A 229 1.29 -7.05 37.09
CA PHE A 229 0.69 -5.90 36.38
C PHE A 229 0.66 -6.05 34.88
N PRO A 230 1.70 -6.54 34.19
CA PRO A 230 1.63 -6.77 32.76
C PRO A 230 0.55 -7.77 32.35
N PHE A 231 0.41 -8.91 33.06
CA PHE A 231 -0.65 -9.87 32.76
C PHE A 231 -2.05 -9.35 33.10
N ALA A 232 -2.22 -8.60 34.18
CA ALA A 232 -3.49 -7.94 34.49
C ALA A 232 -3.85 -6.90 33.42
N GLY A 233 -2.86 -6.14 32.94
CA GLY A 233 -3.05 -5.20 31.83
C GLY A 233 -3.43 -5.87 30.52
N LEU A 234 -2.78 -6.97 30.14
CA LEU A 234 -3.13 -7.75 28.96
C LEU A 234 -4.53 -8.40 29.09
N ALA A 235 -4.89 -8.89 30.26
CA ALA A 235 -6.23 -9.45 30.50
C ALA A 235 -7.33 -8.40 30.37
N LEU A 236 -7.10 -7.18 30.88
CA LEU A 236 -8.02 -6.06 30.68
C LEU A 236 -8.09 -5.66 29.21
N ASN A 237 -6.96 -5.65 28.52
CA ASN A 237 -6.91 -5.34 27.09
C ASN A 237 -7.64 -6.39 26.22
N ALA A 238 -7.69 -7.64 26.65
CA ALA A 238 -8.46 -8.67 25.94
C ALA A 238 -9.97 -8.37 25.96
N ALA A 239 -10.46 -7.72 27.02
CA ALA A 239 -11.85 -7.28 27.14
C ALA A 239 -12.13 -5.98 26.37
N ILE A 240 -11.11 -5.12 26.25
CA ILE A 240 -11.17 -3.85 25.50
C ILE A 240 -10.24 -4.01 24.30
N PRO A 241 -10.75 -4.23 23.09
CA PRO A 241 -9.91 -4.43 21.91
C PRO A 241 -9.15 -3.13 21.57
N PHE A 242 -7.98 -3.02 22.12
CA PHE A 242 -7.02 -1.94 21.92
C PHE A 242 -5.71 -2.58 21.45
N PRO A 243 -4.89 -1.90 20.77
CA PRO A 243 -4.27 -2.14 19.46
C PRO A 243 -4.12 -3.62 19.08
N SER A 244 -4.27 -3.92 17.80
CA SER A 244 -4.23 -5.28 17.22
C SER A 244 -2.97 -6.09 17.59
N ASP A 245 -1.84 -5.41 17.79
CA ASP A 245 -0.56 -6.05 18.14
C ASP A 245 -0.58 -6.69 19.54
N LEU A 246 -1.42 -6.20 20.47
CA LEU A 246 -1.54 -6.77 21.82
C LEU A 246 -2.37 -8.06 21.85
N GLN A 247 -3.11 -8.38 20.80
CA GLN A 247 -3.86 -9.63 20.68
C GLN A 247 -3.01 -10.81 20.19
N ASP A 248 -1.76 -10.58 19.77
CA ASP A 248 -0.86 -11.64 19.33
C ASP A 248 -0.46 -12.52 20.56
N PRO A 249 -0.67 -13.86 20.50
CA PRO A 249 -0.28 -14.77 21.59
C PRO A 249 1.20 -14.67 21.98
N ARG A 250 2.06 -14.21 21.07
CA ARG A 250 3.49 -14.01 21.32
C ARG A 250 3.75 -12.90 22.32
N VAL A 251 2.89 -11.89 22.39
CA VAL A 251 3.00 -10.82 23.39
C VAL A 251 2.87 -11.40 24.80
N TYR A 252 1.93 -12.33 25.02
CA TYR A 252 1.78 -13.04 26.29
C TYR A 252 3.02 -13.89 26.61
N LEU A 253 3.56 -14.60 25.61
CA LEU A 253 4.76 -15.41 25.78
C LEU A 253 5.98 -14.53 26.12
N PHE A 254 6.21 -13.45 25.39
CA PHE A 254 7.29 -12.50 25.68
C PHE A 254 7.14 -11.84 27.04
N THR A 255 5.92 -11.49 27.44
CA THR A 255 5.62 -10.95 28.77
C THR A 255 5.99 -11.96 29.87
N ALA A 256 5.62 -13.23 29.70
CA ALA A 256 5.98 -14.29 30.64
C ALA A 256 7.49 -14.47 30.76
N ILE A 257 8.18 -14.60 29.62
CA ILE A 257 9.64 -14.79 29.60
C ILE A 257 10.34 -13.59 30.21
N ASN A 258 9.95 -12.36 29.86
CA ASN A 258 10.55 -11.14 30.39
C ASN A 258 10.34 -11.03 31.91
N GLY A 259 9.13 -11.31 32.39
CA GLY A 259 8.82 -11.29 33.81
C GLY A 259 9.60 -12.34 34.61
N LEU A 260 9.68 -13.57 34.09
CA LEU A 260 10.50 -14.63 34.71
C LEU A 260 11.97 -14.26 34.79
N VAL A 261 12.57 -13.79 33.67
CA VAL A 261 13.98 -13.38 33.60
C VAL A 261 14.25 -12.19 34.53
N LEU A 262 13.29 -11.27 34.66
CA LEU A 262 13.38 -10.16 35.59
C LEU A 262 13.37 -10.64 37.06
N CYS A 263 12.63 -11.68 37.36
CA CYS A 263 12.55 -12.26 38.72
C CYS A 263 13.76 -13.14 39.07
N LEU A 264 14.54 -13.63 38.11
CA LEU A 264 15.70 -14.48 38.39
C LEU A 264 16.71 -13.75 39.31
N PRO A 265 17.11 -14.33 40.45
CA PRO A 265 18.20 -13.78 41.24
C PRO A 265 19.57 -14.01 40.57
N ALA A 266 20.56 -13.19 40.92
CA ALA A 266 21.95 -13.44 40.49
C ALA A 266 22.51 -14.60 41.36
N PHE A 267 22.36 -15.83 40.89
CA PHE A 267 22.70 -17.03 41.69
C PHE A 267 24.19 -17.17 41.99
N THR A 268 25.08 -16.90 41.04
CA THR A 268 26.53 -16.99 41.20
C THR A 268 27.19 -16.00 40.26
N PRO A 269 28.50 -15.64 40.52
CA PRO A 269 29.25 -14.78 39.61
C PRO A 269 29.36 -15.29 38.18
N ALA A 270 29.21 -16.62 37.97
CA ALA A 270 29.24 -17.22 36.63
C ALA A 270 27.98 -16.93 35.83
N TRP A 271 26.80 -16.88 36.47
CA TRP A 271 25.49 -16.68 35.83
C TRP A 271 25.11 -15.20 35.67
N ILE A 272 25.88 -14.26 36.29
CA ILE A 272 25.51 -12.84 36.23
C ILE A 272 25.46 -12.30 34.79
N VAL A 273 26.44 -12.68 33.95
CA VAL A 273 26.53 -12.20 32.55
C VAL A 273 25.44 -12.81 31.66
N PRO A 274 25.18 -14.14 31.65
CA PRO A 274 24.06 -14.70 30.88
C PRO A 274 22.71 -14.13 31.28
N VAL A 275 22.39 -14.03 32.56
CA VAL A 275 21.11 -13.48 33.04
C VAL A 275 20.96 -12.00 32.69
N TRP A 276 22.03 -11.22 32.90
CA TRP A 276 22.06 -9.82 32.49
C TRP A 276 21.86 -9.68 30.98
N PHE A 277 22.54 -10.50 30.16
CA PHE A 277 22.39 -10.48 28.72
C PHE A 277 20.95 -10.80 28.28
N LEU A 278 20.27 -11.77 28.89
CA LEU A 278 18.85 -12.06 28.64
C LEU A 278 17.95 -10.88 29.02
N ARG A 279 18.22 -10.19 30.14
CA ARG A 279 17.47 -8.97 30.50
C ARG A 279 17.64 -7.87 29.49
N VAL A 280 18.88 -7.70 28.98
CA VAL A 280 19.17 -6.74 27.90
C VAL A 280 18.47 -7.13 26.62
N ALA A 281 18.49 -8.41 26.24
CA ALA A 281 17.85 -8.90 25.03
C ALA A 281 16.31 -8.69 25.04
N LEU A 282 15.68 -8.78 26.21
CA LEU A 282 14.23 -8.56 26.36
C LEU A 282 13.85 -7.09 26.64
N PHE A 283 14.84 -6.24 26.90
CA PHE A 283 14.60 -4.81 27.20
C PHE A 283 13.89 -4.05 26.09
N PRO A 284 14.16 -4.27 24.78
CA PRO A 284 13.43 -3.62 23.69
C PRO A 284 11.91 -3.86 23.74
N PHE A 285 11.47 -5.02 24.26
CA PHE A 285 10.07 -5.31 24.48
C PHE A 285 9.45 -4.42 25.56
N ALA A 286 10.14 -4.27 26.72
CA ALA A 286 9.69 -3.37 27.77
C ALA A 286 9.71 -1.89 27.35
N LEU A 287 10.75 -1.50 26.59
CA LEU A 287 10.89 -0.16 26.01
C LEU A 287 9.75 0.15 25.04
N TYR A 288 9.38 -0.80 24.18
CA TYR A 288 8.27 -0.66 23.26
C TYR A 288 6.95 -0.34 23.98
N PHE A 289 6.58 -1.12 24.98
CA PHE A 289 5.36 -0.87 25.74
C PHE A 289 5.42 0.44 26.54
N PHE A 290 6.57 0.79 27.06
CA PHE A 290 6.76 2.07 27.73
C PHE A 290 6.49 3.24 26.79
N ILE A 291 7.08 3.24 25.59
CA ILE A 291 6.87 4.29 24.58
C ILE A 291 5.40 4.33 24.14
N LEU A 292 4.78 3.17 23.90
CA LEU A 292 3.39 3.06 23.48
C LEU A 292 2.42 3.66 24.51
N PHE A 293 2.62 3.40 25.80
CA PHE A 293 1.75 3.86 26.87
C PHE A 293 2.14 5.22 27.46
N LEU A 294 3.29 5.77 27.09
CA LEU A 294 3.77 7.06 27.58
C LEU A 294 2.76 8.22 27.39
N PRO A 295 2.08 8.36 26.23
CA PRO A 295 1.07 9.41 26.04
C PRO A 295 -0.15 9.27 26.95
N PHE A 296 -0.45 8.04 27.41
CA PHE A 296 -1.59 7.72 28.27
C PHE A 296 -1.26 7.78 29.76
N LEU A 297 0.00 8.00 30.10
CA LEU A 297 0.43 8.05 31.49
C LEU A 297 -0.36 9.09 32.33
N PRO A 298 -0.65 10.29 31.84
CA PRO A 298 -1.47 11.25 32.58
C PRO A 298 -2.90 10.77 32.85
N LEU A 299 -3.48 9.93 31.96
CA LEU A 299 -4.82 9.39 32.09
C LEU A 299 -4.91 8.26 33.12
N SER A 300 -3.76 7.66 33.48
CA SER A 300 -3.73 6.58 34.48
C SER A 300 -4.29 6.99 35.82
N ILE A 301 -4.11 8.25 36.21
CA ILE A 301 -4.51 8.76 37.53
C ILE A 301 -6.02 9.03 37.58
N PRO A 302 -6.65 9.77 36.66
CA PRO A 302 -8.08 9.83 36.58
C PRO A 302 -8.75 8.45 36.49
N ALA A 303 -8.17 7.53 35.68
CA ALA A 303 -8.66 6.18 35.53
C ALA A 303 -8.55 5.34 36.84
N MET A 304 -7.51 5.56 37.66
CA MET A 304 -7.43 4.94 38.99
C MET A 304 -8.55 5.39 39.88
N ILE A 305 -8.89 6.67 39.85
CA ILE A 305 -9.93 7.25 40.71
C ILE A 305 -11.32 6.82 40.26
N VAL A 306 -11.59 6.89 38.97
CA VAL A 306 -12.93 6.66 38.39
C VAL A 306 -13.23 5.18 38.17
N MET A 307 -12.26 4.40 37.68
CA MET A 307 -12.45 3.00 37.27
C MET A 307 -11.77 2.00 38.19
N GLY A 308 -10.93 2.44 39.14
CA GLY A 308 -10.14 1.56 40.00
C GLY A 308 -9.01 0.80 39.25
N ALA A 309 -8.97 0.84 37.95
CA ALA A 309 -8.08 0.02 37.09
C ALA A 309 -6.93 0.82 36.43
N GLY A 310 -6.87 2.12 36.63
CA GLY A 310 -5.87 3.00 35.96
C GLY A 310 -4.42 2.67 36.29
N PHE A 311 -4.14 1.94 37.38
CA PHE A 311 -2.80 1.45 37.72
C PHE A 311 -2.25 0.49 36.64
N LEU A 312 -3.11 -0.12 35.81
CA LEU A 312 -2.69 -1.02 34.75
C LEU A 312 -2.00 -0.25 33.60
N ILE A 313 -2.35 1.03 33.39
CA ILE A 313 -1.67 1.92 32.45
C ILE A 313 -0.24 2.22 32.91
N LEU A 314 0.04 2.10 34.22
CA LEU A 314 1.36 2.27 34.81
C LEU A 314 2.25 1.04 34.68
N ALA A 315 1.68 -0.13 34.41
CA ALA A 315 2.44 -1.38 34.34
C ALA A 315 3.65 -1.31 33.41
N PRO A 316 3.54 -0.78 32.15
CA PRO A 316 4.70 -0.64 31.27
C PRO A 316 5.78 0.29 31.82
N THR A 317 5.39 1.38 32.46
CA THR A 317 6.33 2.33 33.07
C THR A 317 7.08 1.70 34.25
N LEU A 318 6.38 0.98 35.11
CA LEU A 318 7.01 0.27 36.24
C LEU A 318 7.94 -0.83 35.74
N LEU A 319 7.53 -1.62 34.76
CA LEU A 319 8.36 -2.64 34.13
C LEU A 319 9.64 -2.03 33.55
N PHE A 320 9.51 -0.96 32.78
CA PHE A 320 10.65 -0.25 32.17
C PHE A 320 11.63 0.25 33.24
N VAL A 321 11.16 0.95 34.26
CA VAL A 321 12.01 1.51 35.31
C VAL A 321 12.75 0.41 36.06
N VAL A 322 12.05 -0.65 36.50
CA VAL A 322 12.65 -1.76 37.26
C VAL A 322 13.70 -2.51 36.42
N GLN A 323 13.39 -2.78 35.15
CA GLN A 323 14.27 -3.49 34.25
C GLN A 323 15.50 -2.65 33.87
N ALA A 324 15.31 -1.38 33.50
CA ALA A 324 16.40 -0.44 33.18
C ALA A 324 17.37 -0.28 34.36
N GLN A 325 16.83 -0.13 35.57
CA GLN A 325 17.66 -0.02 36.78
C GLN A 325 18.48 -1.28 37.03
N ARG A 326 17.90 -2.48 36.89
CA ARG A 326 18.63 -3.74 37.04
C ARG A 326 19.73 -3.89 35.99
N ILE A 327 19.40 -3.61 34.72
CA ILE A 327 20.38 -3.65 33.63
C ILE A 327 21.52 -2.68 33.91
N ALA A 328 21.25 -1.47 34.36
CA ALA A 328 22.27 -0.48 34.66
C ALA A 328 23.16 -0.88 35.85
N SER A 329 22.55 -1.34 36.94
CA SER A 329 23.31 -1.73 38.15
C SER A 329 24.18 -2.97 37.95
N GLU A 330 23.62 -4.01 37.29
CA GLU A 330 24.38 -5.23 36.99
C GLU A 330 25.43 -5.00 35.91
N GLY A 331 25.10 -4.20 34.88
CA GLY A 331 26.00 -3.81 33.79
C GLY A 331 27.20 -3.04 34.30
N MET A 332 27.00 -2.14 35.26
CA MET A 332 28.12 -1.43 35.94
C MET A 332 29.05 -2.40 36.71
N ALA A 333 28.47 -3.35 37.42
CA ALA A 333 29.26 -4.38 38.14
C ALA A 333 30.07 -5.25 37.16
N ILE A 334 29.46 -5.66 36.04
CA ILE A 334 30.12 -6.42 34.96
C ILE A 334 31.22 -5.59 34.29
N ALA A 335 30.99 -4.31 34.02
CA ALA A 335 31.95 -3.42 33.40
C ALA A 335 33.21 -3.24 34.27
N LEU A 336 33.03 -3.13 35.58
CA LEU A 336 34.13 -3.06 36.54
C LEU A 336 34.92 -4.40 36.64
N ALA A 337 34.22 -5.53 36.52
CA ALA A 337 34.85 -6.86 36.66
C ALA A 337 35.46 -7.38 35.36
N ARG A 338 34.88 -7.10 34.18
CA ARG A 338 35.26 -7.71 32.89
C ARG A 338 35.67 -6.69 31.81
N GLY A 339 35.61 -5.40 32.11
CA GLY A 339 35.97 -4.31 31.23
C GLY A 339 34.79 -3.62 30.52
N PHE A 340 34.87 -2.32 30.41
CA PHE A 340 33.81 -1.45 29.90
C PHE A 340 33.40 -1.79 28.46
N TRP A 341 34.33 -1.88 27.53
CA TRP A 341 34.02 -2.11 26.11
C TRP A 341 33.36 -3.47 25.84
N ARG A 342 33.78 -4.50 26.56
CA ARG A 342 33.11 -5.82 26.46
C ARG A 342 31.65 -5.77 26.91
N THR A 343 31.40 -5.04 27.99
CA THR A 343 30.04 -4.87 28.52
C THR A 343 29.18 -4.06 27.54
N VAL A 344 29.71 -3.00 26.92
CA VAL A 344 29.02 -2.22 25.89
C VAL A 344 28.73 -3.06 24.66
N THR A 345 29.66 -3.89 24.20
CA THR A 345 29.42 -4.79 23.06
C THR A 345 28.29 -5.78 23.35
N LEU A 346 28.29 -6.40 24.54
CA LEU A 346 27.23 -7.31 24.97
C LEU A 346 25.88 -6.58 25.12
N LEU A 347 25.86 -5.34 25.59
CA LEU A 347 24.68 -4.50 25.67
C LEU A 347 24.09 -4.26 24.27
N LEU A 348 24.90 -3.83 23.32
CA LEU A 348 24.45 -3.55 21.94
C LEU A 348 23.96 -4.83 21.24
N LEU A 349 24.70 -5.94 21.40
CA LEU A 349 24.26 -7.23 20.85
C LEU A 349 22.95 -7.70 21.46
N GLY A 350 22.80 -7.60 22.78
CA GLY A 350 21.54 -7.97 23.44
C GLY A 350 20.38 -7.12 22.97
N LEU A 351 20.52 -5.79 22.93
CA LEU A 351 19.50 -4.87 22.45
C LEU A 351 19.08 -5.13 21.00
N ALA A 352 19.98 -5.67 20.17
CA ALA A 352 19.72 -5.93 18.76
C ALA A 352 18.90 -7.22 18.52
N ILE A 353 18.89 -8.19 19.43
CA ILE A 353 18.29 -9.53 19.17
C ILE A 353 16.81 -9.46 18.80
N VAL A 354 15.98 -8.85 19.64
CA VAL A 354 14.52 -8.79 19.41
C VAL A 354 14.19 -7.91 18.21
N PRO A 355 14.73 -6.70 18.06
CA PRO A 355 14.52 -5.89 16.85
C PRO A 355 14.99 -6.59 15.58
N ALA A 356 16.18 -7.21 15.58
CA ALA A 356 16.70 -7.93 14.42
C ALA A 356 15.81 -9.13 14.04
N GLY A 357 15.32 -9.88 15.02
CA GLY A 357 14.37 -10.97 14.80
C GLY A 357 13.05 -10.48 14.21
N TYR A 358 12.54 -9.36 14.71
CA TYR A 358 11.33 -8.73 14.18
C TYR A 358 11.51 -8.22 12.74
N LEU A 359 12.60 -7.48 12.50
CA LEU A 359 12.92 -6.96 11.17
C LEU A 359 13.23 -8.07 10.17
N GLY A 360 13.94 -9.13 10.58
CA GLY A 360 14.22 -10.29 9.74
C GLY A 360 12.93 -10.99 9.30
N ARG A 361 11.98 -11.14 10.23
CA ARG A 361 10.66 -11.70 9.90
C ARG A 361 9.86 -10.75 8.99
N ALA A 362 9.87 -9.46 9.27
CA ALA A 362 9.21 -8.47 8.43
C ALA A 362 9.79 -8.48 7.01
N TRP A 363 11.13 -8.55 6.88
CA TRP A 363 11.80 -8.68 5.58
C TRP A 363 11.40 -9.95 4.83
N TRP A 364 11.27 -11.08 5.54
CA TRP A 364 10.80 -12.34 4.95
C TRP A 364 9.35 -12.22 4.45
N HIS A 365 8.46 -11.61 5.24
CA HIS A 365 7.08 -11.35 4.83
C HIS A 365 7.01 -10.41 3.61
N ARG A 366 7.87 -9.39 3.56
CA ARG A 366 8.00 -8.51 2.39
C ARG A 366 8.35 -9.32 1.15
N HIS A 367 9.39 -10.14 1.23
CA HIS A 367 9.84 -10.96 0.11
C HIS A 367 8.75 -11.93 -0.39
N ALA A 368 8.06 -12.61 0.53
CA ALA A 368 6.95 -13.49 0.18
C ALA A 368 5.78 -12.73 -0.45
N LEU A 369 5.45 -11.53 0.07
CA LEU A 369 4.41 -10.68 -0.48
C LEU A 369 4.79 -10.13 -1.87
N GLU A 370 6.01 -9.68 -2.08
CA GLU A 370 6.53 -9.25 -3.38
C GLU A 370 6.48 -10.41 -4.41
N GLN A 371 6.86 -11.61 -4.02
CA GLN A 371 6.72 -12.79 -4.88
C GLN A 371 5.25 -13.06 -5.24
N ALA A 372 4.35 -12.99 -4.25
CA ALA A 372 2.93 -13.20 -4.48
C ALA A 372 2.32 -12.12 -5.39
N ILE A 373 2.66 -10.86 -5.18
CA ILE A 373 2.24 -9.74 -6.03
C ILE A 373 2.78 -9.91 -7.44
N ASN A 374 4.07 -10.23 -7.59
CA ASN A 374 4.68 -10.46 -8.89
C ASN A 374 4.04 -11.64 -9.63
N ALA A 375 3.74 -12.73 -8.93
CA ALA A 375 3.07 -13.86 -9.54
C ALA A 375 1.65 -13.54 -10.04
N VAL A 376 0.96 -12.60 -9.40
CA VAL A 376 -0.39 -12.16 -9.81
C VAL A 376 -0.34 -11.11 -10.92
N TYR A 377 0.51 -10.10 -10.76
CA TYR A 377 0.47 -8.90 -11.61
C TYR A 377 1.63 -8.82 -12.62
N ALA A 378 2.69 -9.59 -12.43
CA ALA A 378 3.82 -9.72 -13.35
C ALA A 378 4.25 -11.19 -13.46
N PRO A 379 3.33 -12.11 -13.83
CA PRO A 379 3.58 -13.55 -13.81
C PRO A 379 4.68 -13.95 -14.81
N ASP A 380 5.56 -14.85 -14.40
CA ASP A 380 6.45 -15.56 -15.30
C ASP A 380 5.69 -16.75 -15.93
N TYR A 381 5.24 -16.56 -17.15
CA TYR A 381 4.51 -17.61 -17.87
C TYR A 381 5.41 -18.73 -18.40
N ALA A 382 6.74 -18.58 -18.34
CA ALA A 382 7.65 -19.69 -18.64
C ALA A 382 7.64 -20.76 -17.54
N ARG A 383 7.27 -20.39 -16.31
CA ARG A 383 7.23 -21.29 -15.16
C ARG A 383 5.81 -21.75 -14.84
N ALA A 384 5.64 -23.06 -14.75
CA ALA A 384 4.39 -23.67 -14.33
C ALA A 384 4.09 -23.41 -12.83
N ASP A 385 5.11 -23.47 -11.98
CA ASP A 385 5.05 -23.15 -10.55
C ASP A 385 5.74 -21.79 -10.27
N PRO A 386 5.03 -20.82 -9.68
CA PRO A 386 5.61 -19.53 -9.31
C PRO A 386 6.56 -19.58 -8.11
N GLY A 387 6.61 -20.69 -7.33
CA GLY A 387 7.50 -20.87 -6.19
C GLY A 387 7.24 -19.91 -5.02
N ILE A 388 5.97 -19.66 -4.68
CA ILE A 388 5.56 -18.67 -3.67
C ILE A 388 5.48 -19.31 -2.29
N ASP A 389 6.02 -18.65 -1.26
CA ASP A 389 5.68 -18.93 0.14
C ASP A 389 4.28 -18.38 0.46
N THR A 390 3.25 -19.17 0.10
CA THR A 390 1.84 -18.78 0.26
C THR A 390 1.48 -18.50 1.71
N ARG A 391 2.09 -19.24 2.68
CA ARG A 391 1.82 -19.04 4.12
C ARG A 391 2.27 -17.67 4.60
N SER A 392 3.50 -17.27 4.29
CA SER A 392 4.03 -15.97 4.70
C SER A 392 3.35 -14.82 3.97
N ALA A 393 3.01 -15.00 2.68
CA ALA A 393 2.25 -14.02 1.91
C ALA A 393 0.85 -13.79 2.48
N LEU A 394 0.11 -14.86 2.83
CA LEU A 394 -1.20 -14.77 3.46
C LEU A 394 -1.13 -14.09 4.83
N GLN A 395 -0.12 -14.41 5.67
CA GLN A 395 0.08 -13.74 6.95
C GLN A 395 0.34 -12.23 6.78
N ALA A 396 1.08 -11.83 5.74
CA ALA A 396 1.29 -10.41 5.44
C ALA A 396 -0.01 -9.72 5.00
N LEU A 397 -0.81 -10.36 4.15
CA LEU A 397 -2.10 -9.85 3.69
C LEU A 397 -3.12 -9.72 4.83
N ASP A 398 -3.21 -10.73 5.72
CA ASP A 398 -4.09 -10.69 6.89
C ASP A 398 -3.70 -9.56 7.84
N ARG A 399 -2.38 -9.35 8.01
CA ARG A 399 -1.88 -8.25 8.84
C ARG A 399 -2.15 -6.88 8.20
N LEU A 400 -2.02 -6.75 6.89
CA LEU A 400 -2.40 -5.53 6.17
C LEU A 400 -3.89 -5.22 6.34
N ARG A 401 -4.75 -6.24 6.24
CA ARG A 401 -6.18 -6.09 6.47
C ARG A 401 -6.48 -5.65 7.90
N ALA A 402 -5.88 -6.30 8.90
CA ALA A 402 -6.04 -5.93 10.30
C ALA A 402 -5.58 -4.47 10.58
N MET A 403 -4.48 -4.03 9.97
CA MET A 403 -4.00 -2.64 10.10
C MET A 403 -4.95 -1.63 9.48
N LYS A 404 -5.63 -1.96 8.37
CA LYS A 404 -6.65 -1.10 7.76
C LYS A 404 -7.91 -0.96 8.63
N GLU A 405 -8.27 -1.97 9.38
CA GLU A 405 -9.42 -2.00 10.28
C GLU A 405 -9.10 -1.37 11.64
N GLY A 406 -7.82 -1.13 11.97
CA GLY A 406 -7.38 -0.59 13.24
C GLY A 406 -7.61 0.92 13.40
N ILE A 407 -8.05 1.34 14.62
CA ILE A 407 -8.24 2.75 14.99
C ILE A 407 -6.89 3.41 15.30
N TYR A 408 -5.92 2.64 15.80
CA TYR A 408 -4.60 3.08 16.20
C TYR A 408 -3.53 2.14 15.62
N THR A 409 -2.48 2.72 15.03
CA THR A 409 -1.34 1.97 14.51
C THR A 409 -0.19 2.08 15.50
N PRO A 410 0.14 1.03 16.27
CA PRO A 410 1.27 1.04 17.18
C PRO A 410 2.60 1.16 16.42
N LEU A 411 3.66 1.58 17.11
CA LEU A 411 5.00 1.76 16.54
C LEU A 411 5.48 0.52 15.75
N LEU A 412 5.19 -0.69 16.24
CA LEU A 412 5.55 -1.93 15.53
C LEU A 412 4.79 -2.10 14.23
N SER A 413 3.50 -1.72 14.18
CA SER A 413 2.71 -1.76 12.95
C SER A 413 3.22 -0.74 11.93
N GLU A 414 3.66 0.45 12.35
CA GLU A 414 4.28 1.45 11.46
C GLU A 414 5.62 0.96 10.90
N ILE A 415 6.47 0.37 11.75
CA ILE A 415 7.72 -0.25 11.30
C ILE A 415 7.43 -1.39 10.32
N TYR A 416 6.43 -2.22 10.62
CA TYR A 416 6.01 -3.31 9.74
C TYR A 416 5.48 -2.76 8.40
N ASP A 417 4.62 -1.74 8.43
CA ASP A 417 4.10 -1.07 7.24
C ASP A 417 5.24 -0.52 6.37
N THR A 418 6.19 0.17 6.99
CA THR A 418 7.35 0.73 6.30
C THR A 418 8.24 -0.36 5.69
N VAL A 419 8.52 -1.43 6.43
CA VAL A 419 9.44 -2.49 5.99
C VAL A 419 8.76 -3.43 4.99
N VAL A 420 7.53 -3.87 5.25
CA VAL A 420 6.83 -4.88 4.45
C VAL A 420 6.12 -4.25 3.26
N PHE A 421 5.40 -3.18 3.50
CA PHE A 421 4.57 -2.57 2.46
C PHE A 421 5.24 -1.39 1.76
N GLY A 422 6.20 -0.70 2.41
CA GLY A 422 6.96 0.39 1.80
C GLY A 422 6.10 1.51 1.21
N GLY A 423 4.94 1.77 1.83
CA GLY A 423 3.93 2.70 1.33
C GLY A 423 3.00 2.11 0.25
N MET A 424 3.08 0.80 0.01
CA MET A 424 2.16 0.10 -0.91
C MET A 424 0.71 0.23 -0.43
N VAL A 425 -0.17 0.59 -1.34
CA VAL A 425 -1.63 0.64 -1.08
C VAL A 425 -2.29 -0.48 -1.87
N LEU A 426 -2.68 -1.55 -1.17
CA LEU A 426 -3.49 -2.62 -1.75
C LEU A 426 -4.97 -2.38 -1.40
N PRO A 427 -5.87 -2.20 -2.37
CA PRO A 427 -7.31 -2.15 -2.13
C PRO A 427 -7.84 -3.47 -1.54
N ASP A 428 -8.94 -3.42 -0.79
CA ASP A 428 -9.47 -4.60 -0.09
C ASP A 428 -9.85 -5.73 -1.06
N HIS A 429 -10.43 -5.39 -2.23
CA HIS A 429 -10.76 -6.38 -3.26
C HIS A 429 -9.51 -7.10 -3.80
N LYS A 430 -8.35 -6.43 -3.93
CA LYS A 430 -7.10 -7.08 -4.33
C LYS A 430 -6.53 -7.98 -3.24
N ILE A 431 -6.66 -7.57 -1.97
CA ILE A 431 -6.28 -8.43 -0.84
C ILE A 431 -7.13 -9.69 -0.85
N GLU A 432 -8.46 -9.55 -0.99
CA GLU A 432 -9.38 -10.69 -1.06
C GLU A 432 -9.10 -11.59 -2.28
N GLU A 433 -8.82 -10.99 -3.44
CA GLU A 433 -8.45 -11.73 -4.64
C GLU A 433 -7.17 -12.56 -4.43
N MET A 434 -6.14 -11.98 -3.84
CA MET A 434 -4.90 -12.71 -3.53
C MET A 434 -5.12 -13.79 -2.47
N GLN A 435 -5.93 -13.50 -1.43
CA GLN A 435 -6.29 -14.50 -0.42
C GLN A 435 -7.05 -15.68 -1.03
N LYS A 436 -7.95 -15.44 -1.99
CA LYS A 436 -8.66 -16.51 -2.73
C LYS A 436 -7.72 -17.35 -3.61
N ARG A 437 -6.68 -16.74 -4.20
CA ARG A 437 -5.73 -17.45 -5.07
C ARG A 437 -4.73 -18.30 -4.30
N PHE A 438 -4.30 -17.86 -3.10
CA PHE A 438 -3.24 -18.52 -2.34
C PHE A 438 -3.74 -19.30 -1.12
N GLY A 439 -4.95 -19.06 -0.66
CA GLY A 439 -5.48 -19.62 0.58
C GLY A 439 -6.87 -20.21 0.46
N VAL A 440 -7.32 -20.78 1.55
CA VAL A 440 -8.71 -21.18 1.79
C VAL A 440 -9.56 -19.90 1.83
N ASN A 441 -10.80 -19.98 1.35
CA ASN A 441 -11.79 -18.90 1.45
C ASN A 441 -11.64 -18.14 2.76
N PRO A 442 -11.33 -16.83 2.71
CA PRO A 442 -11.33 -16.03 3.93
C PRO A 442 -12.71 -16.25 4.56
N LYS A 443 -12.74 -16.76 5.79
CA LYS A 443 -13.98 -16.68 6.58
C LYS A 443 -14.28 -15.20 6.61
N LEU A 444 -15.27 -14.78 5.83
CA LEU A 444 -15.87 -13.46 5.89
C LEU A 444 -16.59 -13.40 7.24
N GLU A 445 -15.81 -13.28 8.33
CA GLU A 445 -16.39 -12.70 9.51
C GLU A 445 -16.76 -11.28 9.10
N PRO A 446 -18.05 -10.94 9.18
CA PRO A 446 -18.46 -9.57 8.91
C PRO A 446 -17.57 -8.67 9.79
N PRO A 447 -17.12 -7.53 9.30
CA PRO A 447 -16.33 -6.61 10.10
C PRO A 447 -17.12 -6.40 11.39
N ARG A 448 -16.55 -6.84 12.52
CA ARG A 448 -17.12 -6.55 13.83
C ARG A 448 -17.07 -5.04 13.92
N SER A 449 -18.19 -4.38 13.60
CA SER A 449 -18.37 -2.96 13.82
C SER A 449 -18.28 -2.73 15.33
N ARG A 450 -17.07 -2.58 15.83
CA ARG A 450 -16.80 -2.23 17.20
C ARG A 450 -16.77 -0.72 17.28
N THR A 451 -17.95 -0.19 17.47
CA THR A 451 -18.22 1.15 17.95
C THR A 451 -17.49 1.37 19.29
N PHE A 452 -16.26 1.84 19.22
CA PHE A 452 -15.65 2.55 20.32
C PHE A 452 -15.04 3.85 19.78
N ASP A 453 -15.93 4.80 19.49
CA ASP A 453 -15.60 6.19 19.12
C ASP A 453 -15.01 7.00 20.29
N PHE A 454 -14.65 6.35 21.43
CA PHE A 454 -14.22 7.06 22.62
C PHE A 454 -12.80 7.63 22.56
N PHE A 455 -12.00 7.24 21.57
CA PHE A 455 -10.63 7.73 21.41
C PHE A 455 -10.36 8.48 20.08
N ASN A 456 -11.39 8.92 19.40
CA ASN A 456 -11.24 9.92 18.34
C ASN A 456 -10.96 11.32 18.93
N PHE A 457 -9.96 11.42 19.81
CA PHE A 457 -9.46 12.71 20.30
C PHE A 457 -8.57 13.42 19.27
N THR A 458 -8.03 12.70 18.34
CA THR A 458 -7.46 13.25 17.12
C THR A 458 -8.42 12.90 15.99
N GLY A 459 -9.00 13.92 15.38
CA GLY A 459 -9.91 13.80 14.25
C GLY A 459 -9.30 13.18 12.99
N SER A 460 -8.24 12.38 13.16
CA SER A 460 -7.67 11.51 12.16
C SER A 460 -8.69 10.43 11.83
N ARG A 461 -9.74 10.84 11.13
CA ARG A 461 -10.49 9.96 10.26
C ARG A 461 -9.54 9.45 9.17
N ASN A 462 -8.62 8.57 9.54
CA ASN A 462 -8.09 7.58 8.63
C ASN A 462 -9.24 6.62 8.29
N ARG A 463 -10.34 7.16 7.75
CA ARG A 463 -11.09 6.43 6.74
C ARG A 463 -10.13 6.34 5.56
N ARG A 464 -9.21 5.38 5.62
CA ARG A 464 -8.67 4.81 4.41
C ARG A 464 -9.92 4.42 3.64
N ALA A 465 -10.24 5.23 2.63
CA ALA A 465 -11.45 5.06 1.86
C ALA A 465 -11.52 3.60 1.43
N ASN A 466 -12.65 2.96 1.70
CA ASN A 466 -12.92 1.60 1.26
C ASN A 466 -13.02 1.68 -0.27
N TRP A 467 -11.89 1.50 -0.96
CA TRP A 467 -11.75 1.60 -2.42
C TRP A 467 -12.56 0.52 -3.14
N SER A 468 -13.01 -0.52 -2.41
CA SER A 468 -13.77 -1.64 -2.95
C SER A 468 -15.27 -1.38 -3.12
N GLN A 469 -15.80 -0.33 -2.51
CA GLN A 469 -17.18 0.09 -2.84
C GLN A 469 -17.12 0.98 -4.08
N VAL A 470 -17.17 0.37 -5.25
CA VAL A 470 -17.73 1.01 -6.43
C VAL A 470 -19.15 1.39 -6.05
N ARG A 471 -19.35 2.58 -5.46
CA ARG A 471 -20.69 3.16 -5.32
C ARG A 471 -21.23 3.22 -6.73
N PRO A 472 -22.44 2.69 -7.00
CA PRO A 472 -23.04 2.89 -8.30
C PRO A 472 -22.99 4.39 -8.57
N VAL A 473 -22.27 4.77 -9.65
CA VAL A 473 -22.15 6.18 -10.06
C VAL A 473 -23.57 6.63 -10.35
N PRO A 474 -24.09 7.66 -9.67
CA PRO A 474 -25.41 8.18 -9.98
C PRO A 474 -25.43 8.54 -11.47
N ARG A 475 -26.41 8.05 -12.23
CA ARG A 475 -26.58 8.35 -13.66
C ARG A 475 -27.14 9.76 -13.90
N ASP A 476 -26.85 10.68 -13.00
CA ASP A 476 -27.36 12.03 -13.01
C ASP A 476 -26.68 12.90 -14.07
N VAL A 477 -25.43 12.59 -14.40
CA VAL A 477 -24.69 13.28 -15.47
C VAL A 477 -24.94 12.54 -16.80
N VAL A 478 -25.54 13.23 -17.73
CA VAL A 478 -25.91 12.70 -19.04
C VAL A 478 -25.05 13.28 -20.16
N LEU A 479 -24.82 12.50 -21.18
CA LEU A 479 -24.23 12.95 -22.43
C LEU A 479 -25.24 13.88 -23.16
N ALA A 480 -24.93 15.16 -23.19
CA ALA A 480 -25.76 16.17 -23.82
C ALA A 480 -25.53 16.23 -25.34
N ASP A 481 -24.27 16.38 -25.77
CA ASP A 481 -23.90 16.53 -27.18
C ASP A 481 -22.56 15.88 -27.52
N LEU A 482 -22.36 15.55 -28.80
CA LEU A 482 -21.11 15.05 -29.38
C LEU A 482 -20.84 15.81 -30.69
N ALA A 483 -19.65 16.39 -30.79
CA ALA A 483 -19.17 17.04 -32.00
C ALA A 483 -17.83 16.47 -32.45
N VAL A 484 -17.54 16.43 -33.76
CA VAL A 484 -16.29 15.98 -34.33
C VAL A 484 -15.62 17.10 -35.11
N THR A 485 -14.35 17.34 -34.83
CA THR A 485 -13.52 18.22 -35.65
C THR A 485 -12.35 17.41 -36.19
N THR A 486 -12.12 17.44 -37.50
CA THR A 486 -11.12 16.59 -38.14
C THR A 486 -10.09 17.44 -38.87
N THR A 487 -8.85 17.10 -38.66
CA THR A 487 -7.66 17.64 -39.39
C THR A 487 -7.00 16.52 -40.15
N THR A 488 -6.78 16.75 -41.45
CA THR A 488 -6.18 15.74 -42.32
C THR A 488 -4.88 16.24 -42.88
N ASN A 489 -3.83 15.41 -42.81
CA ASN A 489 -2.59 15.61 -43.54
C ASN A 489 -2.47 14.62 -44.72
N ALA A 490 -1.29 14.56 -45.38
CA ALA A 490 -1.12 13.71 -46.55
C ALA A 490 -1.41 12.22 -46.29
N THR A 491 -1.14 11.71 -45.11
CA THR A 491 -1.15 10.27 -44.80
C THR A 491 -2.01 9.91 -43.60
N LEU A 492 -2.23 10.84 -42.69
CA LEU A 492 -2.94 10.61 -41.43
C LEU A 492 -4.09 11.59 -41.22
N VAL A 493 -5.06 11.16 -40.44
CA VAL A 493 -6.19 11.95 -39.98
C VAL A 493 -6.13 12.01 -38.45
N GLU A 494 -6.33 13.22 -37.90
CA GLU A 494 -6.52 13.42 -36.47
C GLU A 494 -7.93 14.00 -36.26
N SER A 495 -8.77 13.27 -35.54
CA SER A 495 -10.15 13.68 -35.22
C SER A 495 -10.31 13.92 -33.74
N GLU A 496 -10.85 15.08 -33.37
CA GLU A 496 -11.16 15.44 -31.98
C GLU A 496 -12.66 15.26 -31.76
N VAL A 497 -13.02 14.37 -30.83
CA VAL A 497 -14.40 14.15 -30.41
C VAL A 497 -14.65 14.96 -29.15
N VAL A 498 -15.44 16.00 -29.29
CA VAL A 498 -15.85 16.89 -28.19
C VAL A 498 -17.10 16.30 -27.55
N VAL A 499 -17.01 16.08 -26.26
CA VAL A 499 -18.04 15.48 -25.40
C VAL A 499 -18.61 16.55 -24.47
N THR A 500 -19.87 16.90 -24.64
CA THR A 500 -20.59 17.84 -23.74
C THR A 500 -21.48 17.06 -22.79
N MET A 501 -21.35 17.31 -21.51
CA MET A 501 -22.00 16.58 -20.44
C MET A 501 -22.74 17.52 -19.51
N THR A 502 -23.94 17.15 -19.04
CA THR A 502 -24.74 17.97 -18.12
C THR A 502 -25.23 17.14 -16.95
N ASN A 503 -25.05 17.66 -15.74
CA ASN A 503 -25.62 17.06 -14.53
C ASN A 503 -27.10 17.49 -14.41
N ARG A 504 -28.00 16.53 -14.46
CA ARG A 504 -29.46 16.73 -14.27
C ARG A 504 -29.92 16.45 -12.84
N GLY A 505 -29.00 15.96 -11.99
CA GLY A 505 -29.26 15.68 -10.58
C GLY A 505 -29.16 16.93 -9.70
N GLU A 506 -29.60 16.79 -8.44
CA GLU A 506 -29.57 17.85 -7.43
C GLU A 506 -28.24 17.90 -6.63
N ARG A 507 -27.36 16.93 -6.83
CA ARG A 507 -26.09 16.79 -6.07
C ARG A 507 -24.91 16.75 -7.00
N ASP A 508 -23.73 17.02 -6.44
CA ASP A 508 -22.47 16.82 -7.15
C ASP A 508 -22.35 15.36 -7.61
N ALA A 509 -22.04 15.18 -8.88
CA ALA A 509 -21.97 13.87 -9.52
C ALA A 509 -20.70 13.72 -10.36
N GLU A 510 -20.35 12.47 -10.68
CA GLU A 510 -19.25 12.09 -11.57
C GLU A 510 -19.83 11.65 -12.92
N TYR A 511 -19.22 12.09 -14.00
CA TYR A 511 -19.46 11.49 -15.32
C TYR A 511 -18.53 10.32 -15.52
N LEU A 512 -19.09 9.16 -15.85
CA LEU A 512 -18.37 7.94 -16.18
C LEU A 512 -18.97 7.35 -17.44
N THR A 513 -18.15 7.18 -18.46
CA THR A 513 -18.62 6.54 -19.71
C THR A 513 -17.53 5.69 -20.35
N ALA A 514 -17.95 4.68 -21.10
CA ALA A 514 -17.07 3.89 -21.94
C ALA A 514 -17.04 4.48 -23.35
N ILE A 515 -15.83 4.48 -23.94
CA ILE A 515 -15.60 4.82 -25.36
C ILE A 515 -15.01 3.57 -26.02
N ARG A 516 -15.75 3.02 -27.00
CA ARG A 516 -15.21 1.93 -27.82
C ARG A 516 -14.46 2.51 -29.01
N VAL A 517 -13.23 2.06 -29.15
CA VAL A 517 -12.29 2.49 -30.20
C VAL A 517 -12.07 1.32 -31.15
N PRO A 518 -12.35 1.46 -32.44
CA PRO A 518 -12.11 0.38 -33.37
C PRO A 518 -10.61 0.12 -33.60
N ASP A 519 -10.29 -1.09 -34.08
CA ASP A 519 -8.93 -1.47 -34.43
C ASP A 519 -8.32 -0.49 -35.44
N GLY A 520 -7.03 -0.20 -35.28
CA GLY A 520 -6.32 0.73 -36.14
C GLY A 520 -6.47 2.21 -35.79
N VAL A 521 -7.11 2.54 -34.67
CA VAL A 521 -7.28 3.92 -34.19
C VAL A 521 -6.47 4.13 -32.91
N ALA A 522 -5.50 5.03 -32.96
CA ALA A 522 -4.71 5.42 -31.79
C ALA A 522 -5.36 6.61 -31.06
N VAL A 523 -5.24 6.64 -29.73
CA VAL A 523 -5.66 7.80 -28.91
C VAL A 523 -4.48 8.74 -28.77
N SER A 524 -4.63 9.98 -29.25
CA SER A 524 -3.54 10.94 -29.43
C SER A 524 -3.62 12.19 -28.56
N GLY A 525 -4.66 12.32 -27.73
CA GLY A 525 -4.80 13.46 -26.84
C GLY A 525 -6.11 13.45 -26.03
N TYR A 526 -6.13 14.27 -25.00
CA TYR A 526 -7.27 14.55 -24.14
C TYR A 526 -7.17 15.95 -23.57
N TRP A 527 -8.29 16.66 -23.49
CA TRP A 527 -8.38 17.90 -22.74
C TRP A 527 -9.72 18.01 -22.00
N LEU A 528 -9.71 18.79 -20.93
CA LEU A 528 -10.88 19.10 -20.10
C LEU A 528 -11.02 20.61 -19.96
N ASP A 529 -12.25 21.10 -20.02
CA ASP A 529 -12.59 22.46 -19.64
C ASP A 529 -12.57 22.57 -18.11
N VAL A 530 -11.67 23.38 -17.58
CA VAL A 530 -11.52 23.70 -16.16
C VAL A 530 -11.74 25.22 -16.01
N GLU A 531 -12.84 25.62 -15.40
CA GLU A 531 -13.21 27.03 -15.17
C GLU A 531 -13.24 27.90 -16.45
N GLY A 532 -13.58 27.32 -17.60
CA GLY A 532 -13.62 27.99 -18.88
C GLY A 532 -12.31 28.00 -19.64
N GLU A 533 -11.26 27.41 -19.09
CA GLU A 533 -9.96 27.22 -19.76
C GLU A 533 -9.78 25.78 -20.25
N ARG A 534 -9.28 25.63 -21.47
CA ARG A 534 -8.91 24.34 -22.02
C ARG A 534 -7.58 23.86 -21.44
N VAL A 535 -7.61 22.83 -20.59
CA VAL A 535 -6.43 22.24 -19.98
C VAL A 535 -6.11 20.91 -20.66
N GLU A 536 -4.91 20.84 -21.26
CA GLU A 536 -4.43 19.63 -21.92
C GLU A 536 -4.02 18.55 -20.90
N GLY A 537 -4.49 17.32 -21.12
CA GLY A 537 -4.12 16.16 -20.31
C GLY A 537 -2.68 15.75 -20.53
N ARG A 538 -2.01 15.36 -19.45
CA ARG A 538 -0.66 14.80 -19.51
C ARG A 538 -0.72 13.28 -19.31
N ILE A 539 0.26 12.58 -19.92
CA ILE A 539 0.37 11.12 -19.81
C ILE A 539 1.15 10.75 -18.56
N PHE A 540 0.55 9.88 -17.75
CA PHE A 540 1.15 9.27 -16.57
C PHE A 540 0.96 7.76 -16.58
N ASP A 541 1.72 7.05 -15.73
CA ASP A 541 1.43 5.65 -15.43
C ASP A 541 -0.03 5.49 -15.01
N ARG A 542 -0.75 4.52 -15.60
CA ARG A 542 -2.19 4.35 -15.41
C ARG A 542 -2.58 4.15 -13.95
N LYS A 543 -1.79 3.36 -13.18
CA LYS A 543 -2.09 3.06 -11.77
C LYS A 543 -1.90 4.31 -10.91
N THR A 544 -0.86 5.07 -11.17
CA THR A 544 -0.60 6.34 -10.48
C THR A 544 -1.71 7.35 -10.78
N ALA A 545 -2.09 7.49 -12.04
CA ALA A 545 -3.17 8.40 -12.45
C ALA A 545 -4.51 8.03 -11.80
N LEU A 546 -4.89 6.74 -11.81
CA LEU A 546 -6.08 6.22 -11.15
C LEU A 546 -6.07 6.51 -9.65
N TRP A 547 -4.95 6.24 -8.97
CA TRP A 547 -4.82 6.49 -7.55
C TRP A 547 -5.03 7.98 -7.22
N VAL A 548 -4.36 8.88 -7.96
CA VAL A 548 -4.49 10.32 -7.75
C VAL A 548 -5.91 10.79 -8.06
N PHE A 549 -6.52 10.33 -9.16
CA PHE A 549 -7.90 10.66 -9.51
C PHE A 549 -8.87 10.32 -8.37
N HIS A 550 -8.78 9.11 -7.83
CA HIS A 550 -9.63 8.68 -6.73
C HIS A 550 -9.38 9.50 -5.44
N MET A 551 -8.12 9.82 -5.15
CA MET A 551 -7.78 10.64 -3.99
C MET A 551 -8.36 12.06 -4.11
N ILE A 552 -8.26 12.66 -5.29
CA ILE A 552 -8.84 13.99 -5.54
C ILE A 552 -10.37 13.94 -5.44
N ARG A 553 -11.01 12.99 -6.12
CA ARG A 553 -12.46 12.83 -6.10
C ARG A 553 -13.03 12.64 -4.69
N ASP A 554 -12.42 11.73 -3.90
CA ASP A 554 -13.00 11.30 -2.63
C ASP A 554 -12.68 12.25 -1.47
N ARG A 555 -11.59 13.02 -1.57
CA ARG A 555 -11.10 13.87 -0.49
C ARG A 555 -11.20 15.37 -0.73
N THR A 556 -10.81 15.85 -1.91
CA THR A 556 -10.77 17.29 -2.20
C THR A 556 -12.00 17.81 -2.93
N ARG A 557 -12.78 16.92 -3.60
CA ARG A 557 -13.94 17.27 -4.43
C ARG A 557 -13.65 18.37 -5.47
N ARG A 558 -12.47 18.32 -6.08
CA ARG A 558 -12.01 19.26 -7.11
C ARG A 558 -11.89 18.56 -8.45
N ASP A 559 -11.63 19.31 -9.50
CA ASP A 559 -11.79 19.00 -10.93
C ASP A 559 -10.74 18.04 -11.55
N PRO A 560 -10.72 16.72 -11.32
CA PRO A 560 -9.94 15.81 -12.15
C PRO A 560 -10.72 15.30 -13.33
N GLY A 561 -10.02 15.14 -14.47
CA GLY A 561 -10.50 14.39 -15.62
C GLY A 561 -9.47 13.35 -16.04
N MET A 562 -9.94 12.18 -16.51
CA MET A 562 -9.05 11.08 -16.87
C MET A 562 -9.61 10.23 -18.00
N VAL A 563 -8.70 9.77 -18.88
CA VAL A 563 -8.98 8.78 -19.94
C VAL A 563 -7.92 7.70 -19.90
N HIS A 564 -8.34 6.43 -19.87
CA HIS A 564 -7.45 5.27 -19.90
C HIS A 564 -8.14 4.04 -20.47
N TYR A 565 -7.35 3.05 -20.90
CA TYR A 565 -7.88 1.76 -21.34
C TYR A 565 -8.32 0.90 -20.16
N VAL A 566 -9.55 0.34 -20.26
CA VAL A 566 -10.11 -0.67 -19.36
C VAL A 566 -10.27 -2.03 -20.02
N GLY A 567 -10.18 -2.09 -21.35
CA GLY A 567 -10.23 -3.30 -22.16
C GLY A 567 -9.34 -3.15 -23.40
N PRO A 568 -9.28 -4.16 -24.27
CA PRO A 568 -8.45 -4.10 -25.47
C PRO A 568 -8.85 -2.98 -26.43
N ASP A 569 -10.14 -2.70 -26.56
CA ASP A 569 -10.78 -1.74 -27.45
C ASP A 569 -11.59 -0.66 -26.71
N THR A 570 -11.60 -0.68 -25.38
CA THR A 570 -12.50 0.14 -24.57
C THR A 570 -11.73 1.07 -23.66
N LEU A 571 -11.99 2.37 -23.79
CA LEU A 571 -11.53 3.41 -22.90
C LEU A 571 -12.59 3.71 -21.85
N GLU A 572 -12.15 4.15 -20.69
CA GLU A 572 -12.99 4.77 -19.68
C GLU A 572 -12.65 6.26 -19.61
N LEU A 573 -13.69 7.09 -19.76
CA LEU A 573 -13.64 8.53 -19.56
C LEU A 573 -14.30 8.88 -18.22
N ARG A 574 -13.56 9.56 -17.34
CA ARG A 574 -14.03 10.06 -16.05
C ARG A 574 -13.84 11.56 -15.93
N VAL A 575 -14.87 12.25 -15.46
CA VAL A 575 -14.81 13.69 -15.16
C VAL A 575 -15.59 13.96 -13.88
N PHE A 576 -15.00 14.71 -12.94
CA PHE A 576 -15.57 15.06 -11.64
C PHE A 576 -15.07 16.44 -11.17
N PRO A 577 -15.85 17.19 -10.36
CA PRO A 577 -17.26 17.06 -10.09
C PRO A 577 -18.12 17.76 -11.14
N PHE A 578 -19.42 17.46 -11.15
CA PHE A 578 -20.45 18.27 -11.79
C PHE A 578 -21.39 18.76 -10.70
N ALA A 579 -21.46 20.08 -10.46
CA ALA A 579 -22.49 20.66 -9.63
C ALA A 579 -23.88 20.47 -10.25
N SER A 580 -24.96 20.63 -9.48
CA SER A 580 -26.34 20.53 -9.99
C SER A 580 -26.55 21.51 -11.16
N GLY A 581 -27.05 21.01 -12.29
CA GLY A 581 -27.30 21.80 -13.50
C GLY A 581 -26.03 22.19 -14.29
N GLN A 582 -24.82 21.85 -13.82
CA GLN A 582 -23.57 22.22 -14.49
C GLN A 582 -23.38 21.44 -15.80
N THR A 583 -22.96 22.18 -16.82
CA THR A 583 -22.51 21.63 -18.11
C THR A 583 -21.01 21.80 -18.24
N ARG A 584 -20.32 20.73 -18.64
CA ARG A 584 -18.86 20.73 -18.89
C ARG A 584 -18.53 20.07 -20.19
N THR A 585 -17.37 20.40 -20.74
CA THR A 585 -16.90 19.91 -22.01
C THR A 585 -15.50 19.30 -21.86
N CYS A 586 -15.26 18.19 -22.54
CA CYS A 586 -13.93 17.61 -22.72
C CYS A 586 -13.81 17.06 -24.15
N ALA A 587 -12.61 16.70 -24.57
CA ALA A 587 -12.46 16.00 -25.84
C ALA A 587 -11.34 14.95 -25.79
N VAL A 588 -11.53 13.94 -26.65
CA VAL A 588 -10.55 12.89 -26.91
C VAL A 588 -10.13 12.97 -28.36
N ARG A 589 -8.81 12.95 -28.64
CA ARG A 589 -8.26 12.96 -29.98
C ARG A 589 -7.85 11.57 -30.43
N PHE A 590 -8.18 11.27 -31.68
CA PHE A 590 -7.93 9.98 -32.33
C PHE A 590 -7.10 10.16 -33.59
N LEU A 591 -6.09 9.32 -33.78
CA LEU A 591 -5.16 9.33 -34.89
C LEU A 591 -5.28 8.02 -35.68
N PHE A 592 -5.44 8.10 -36.99
CA PHE A 592 -5.60 6.93 -37.87
C PHE A 592 -5.14 7.24 -39.30
N PRO A 593 -4.90 6.22 -40.16
CA PRO A 593 -4.53 6.40 -41.53
C PRO A 593 -5.63 7.06 -42.38
N ARG A 594 -5.24 7.90 -43.31
CA ARG A 594 -6.15 8.50 -44.26
C ARG A 594 -6.83 7.41 -45.09
N GLY A 595 -8.15 7.55 -45.32
CA GLY A 595 -8.99 6.55 -46.01
C GLY A 595 -9.70 5.61 -45.06
N LEU A 596 -9.28 5.46 -43.82
CA LEU A 596 -10.05 4.75 -42.81
C LEU A 596 -11.25 5.62 -42.38
N ALA A 597 -12.42 5.02 -42.32
CA ALA A 597 -13.66 5.66 -41.83
C ALA A 597 -14.11 5.07 -40.51
N PRO A 598 -13.35 5.30 -39.41
CA PRO A 598 -13.65 4.64 -38.16
C PRO A 598 -14.86 5.26 -37.45
N THR A 599 -15.65 4.40 -36.79
CA THR A 599 -16.74 4.80 -35.93
C THR A 599 -16.40 4.49 -34.49
N VAL A 600 -16.38 5.50 -33.64
CA VAL A 600 -16.26 5.34 -32.17
C VAL A 600 -17.64 5.36 -31.53
N THR A 601 -17.79 4.60 -30.42
CA THR A 601 -19.02 4.61 -29.64
C THR A 601 -18.76 5.29 -28.30
N VAL A 602 -19.42 6.41 -28.02
CA VAL A 602 -19.28 7.17 -26.77
C VAL A 602 -20.61 7.11 -26.02
N GLY A 603 -20.63 6.49 -24.83
CA GLY A 603 -21.85 6.41 -24.04
C GLY A 603 -23.03 5.75 -24.77
N GLY A 604 -22.75 4.80 -25.65
CA GLY A 604 -23.77 4.11 -26.49
C GLY A 604 -24.18 4.85 -27.77
N ARG A 605 -23.65 6.05 -28.04
CA ARG A 605 -23.87 6.79 -29.30
C ARG A 605 -22.69 6.58 -30.25
N ASN A 606 -23.00 6.18 -31.46
CA ASN A 606 -22.00 6.01 -32.53
C ASN A 606 -21.70 7.36 -33.19
N ILE A 607 -20.41 7.64 -33.41
CA ILE A 607 -19.98 8.83 -34.14
C ILE A 607 -18.86 8.45 -35.12
N GLN A 608 -19.02 8.86 -36.35
CA GLN A 608 -18.04 8.66 -37.41
C GLN A 608 -16.95 9.74 -37.31
N LEU A 609 -15.67 9.33 -37.31
CA LEU A 609 -14.56 10.24 -37.13
C LEU A 609 -14.11 10.95 -38.44
N ALA A 610 -14.28 10.30 -39.58
CA ALA A 610 -13.97 10.85 -40.90
C ALA A 610 -14.73 10.09 -41.97
N ASP A 611 -14.90 10.73 -43.13
CA ASP A 611 -15.39 10.07 -44.31
C ASP A 611 -14.24 9.38 -45.06
N GLY A 612 -14.48 8.15 -45.53
CA GLY A 612 -13.47 7.37 -46.25
C GLY A 612 -14.09 6.23 -47.05
N GLU A 613 -13.46 5.84 -48.14
CA GLU A 613 -13.93 4.75 -49.00
C GLU A 613 -13.40 3.37 -48.59
N GLY A 614 -12.73 3.28 -47.44
CA GLY A 614 -12.03 2.09 -46.91
C GLY A 614 -10.53 2.14 -47.25
N THR A 615 -9.74 1.62 -46.32
CA THR A 615 -8.29 1.52 -46.52
C THR A 615 -7.91 0.18 -47.11
N GLY A 616 -6.90 0.17 -48.00
CA GLY A 616 -6.11 -1.01 -48.30
C GLY A 616 -5.30 -1.46 -47.06
N LEU A 617 -4.34 -2.31 -47.27
CA LEU A 617 -3.37 -2.69 -46.24
C LEU A 617 -2.46 -1.50 -45.91
N VAL A 618 -2.23 -1.25 -44.62
CA VAL A 618 -1.31 -0.19 -44.16
C VAL A 618 -0.26 -0.79 -43.23
N ALA A 619 0.99 -0.62 -43.59
CA ALA A 619 2.13 -0.98 -42.73
C ALA A 619 2.77 0.27 -42.14
N ALA A 620 2.92 0.32 -40.84
CA ALA A 620 3.53 1.41 -40.09
C ALA A 620 4.50 0.85 -39.01
N GLY A 621 5.78 0.91 -39.28
CA GLY A 621 6.78 0.30 -38.41
C GLY A 621 6.54 -1.20 -38.24
N ALA A 622 6.33 -1.63 -37.00
CA ALA A 622 5.97 -3.02 -36.67
C ALA A 622 4.48 -3.34 -36.81
N GLY A 623 3.65 -2.35 -37.14
CA GLY A 623 2.19 -2.49 -37.23
C GLY A 623 1.71 -2.77 -38.65
N LEU A 624 0.69 -3.64 -38.75
CA LEU A 624 -0.02 -3.94 -39.98
C LEU A 624 -1.53 -3.82 -39.74
N LEU A 625 -2.16 -2.87 -40.44
CA LEU A 625 -3.61 -2.74 -40.49
C LEU A 625 -4.16 -3.54 -41.64
N VAL A 626 -5.03 -4.49 -41.33
CA VAL A 626 -5.65 -5.38 -42.33
C VAL A 626 -7.16 -5.08 -42.40
N PRO A 627 -7.71 -4.72 -43.56
CA PRO A 627 -9.13 -4.53 -43.71
C PRO A 627 -9.91 -5.86 -43.62
N PRO A 628 -11.16 -5.85 -43.14
CA PRO A 628 -12.00 -7.03 -43.10
C PRO A 628 -12.38 -7.48 -44.53
N GLY A 629 -12.64 -8.78 -44.73
CA GLY A 629 -13.21 -9.33 -45.95
C GLY A 629 -12.23 -9.50 -47.09
N ARG A 630 -10.92 -9.33 -46.87
CA ARG A 630 -9.87 -9.63 -47.86
C ARG A 630 -9.71 -11.15 -48.03
N ASP A 631 -9.54 -11.61 -49.23
CA ASP A 631 -9.26 -13.00 -49.54
C ASP A 631 -7.79 -13.37 -49.15
N TRP A 632 -7.67 -14.24 -48.18
CA TRP A 632 -6.39 -14.68 -47.64
C TRP A 632 -6.25 -16.21 -47.69
N PRO A 633 -5.03 -16.76 -47.83
CA PRO A 633 -4.84 -18.18 -47.65
C PRO A 633 -5.05 -18.56 -46.18
N VAL A 634 -6.06 -19.42 -45.97
CA VAL A 634 -6.53 -19.82 -44.67
C VAL A 634 -5.85 -21.10 -44.21
N THR A 635 -5.35 -21.11 -42.96
CA THR A 635 -4.68 -22.26 -42.35
C THR A 635 -5.68 -23.00 -41.42
N ALA A 636 -5.82 -24.32 -41.61
CA ALA A 636 -6.53 -25.20 -40.70
C ALA A 636 -5.52 -25.94 -39.82
N ARG A 637 -5.82 -26.02 -38.52
CA ARG A 637 -4.99 -26.76 -37.54
C ARG A 637 -5.82 -27.79 -36.82
N THR A 638 -5.18 -28.89 -36.37
CA THR A 638 -5.86 -29.96 -35.63
C THR A 638 -6.05 -29.51 -34.16
N PRO A 639 -7.27 -29.44 -33.65
CA PRO A 639 -7.49 -29.11 -32.24
C PRO A 639 -7.13 -30.31 -31.33
N TYR A 640 -6.56 -30.04 -30.16
CA TYR A 640 -6.47 -31.00 -29.05
C TYR A 640 -7.14 -30.42 -27.80
N LEU A 641 -7.76 -31.30 -27.00
CA LEU A 641 -8.40 -30.84 -25.75
C LEU A 641 -7.32 -30.56 -24.70
N HIS A 642 -7.32 -29.36 -24.15
CA HIS A 642 -6.50 -28.99 -23.01
C HIS A 642 -7.40 -28.79 -21.78
N VAL A 643 -7.46 -29.84 -20.94
CA VAL A 643 -8.34 -29.90 -19.79
C VAL A 643 -7.63 -29.32 -18.55
N LEU A 644 -8.17 -28.25 -18.00
CA LEU A 644 -7.71 -27.62 -16.78
C LEU A 644 -8.60 -28.07 -15.62
N VAL A 645 -8.07 -28.87 -14.73
CA VAL A 645 -8.79 -29.45 -13.60
C VAL A 645 -8.50 -28.68 -12.32
N ASP A 646 -9.54 -28.22 -11.65
CA ASP A 646 -9.44 -27.59 -10.34
C ASP A 646 -8.86 -28.56 -9.30
N ALA A 647 -7.69 -28.22 -8.76
CA ALA A 647 -6.98 -28.93 -7.70
C ALA A 647 -6.80 -28.06 -6.44
N SER A 648 -7.68 -27.06 -6.26
CA SER A 648 -7.71 -26.22 -5.06
C SER A 648 -8.24 -26.98 -3.85
N VAL A 649 -8.09 -26.38 -2.66
CA VAL A 649 -8.64 -26.93 -1.41
C VAL A 649 -10.15 -27.18 -1.50
N ASP A 650 -10.86 -26.36 -2.26
CA ASP A 650 -12.31 -26.47 -2.43
C ASP A 650 -12.73 -27.60 -3.40
N ALA A 651 -11.78 -28.22 -4.10
CA ALA A 651 -12.05 -29.23 -5.13
C ALA A 651 -12.00 -30.68 -4.59
N VAL A 652 -11.84 -30.90 -3.29
CA VAL A 652 -11.68 -32.26 -2.70
C VAL A 652 -12.84 -33.18 -3.09
N ASP A 653 -14.08 -32.68 -2.99
CA ASP A 653 -15.29 -33.47 -3.33
C ASP A 653 -15.54 -33.59 -4.86
N PHE A 654 -14.91 -32.71 -5.62
CA PHE A 654 -15.09 -32.63 -7.07
C PHE A 654 -14.12 -33.56 -7.84
N LEU A 655 -12.87 -33.68 -7.41
CA LEU A 655 -11.82 -34.45 -8.10
C LEU A 655 -12.23 -35.88 -8.45
N PRO A 656 -12.95 -36.64 -7.61
CA PRO A 656 -13.40 -38.00 -7.96
C PRO A 656 -14.37 -38.06 -9.16
N THR A 657 -15.04 -36.94 -9.48
CA THR A 657 -16.02 -36.89 -10.58
C THR A 657 -15.39 -36.52 -11.93
N VAL A 658 -14.14 -36.10 -11.96
CA VAL A 658 -13.45 -35.52 -13.14
C VAL A 658 -13.27 -36.60 -14.22
N GLU A 659 -12.99 -37.86 -13.86
CA GLU A 659 -12.82 -38.93 -14.84
C GLU A 659 -14.07 -39.12 -15.71
N ALA A 660 -15.25 -39.14 -15.07
CA ALA A 660 -16.51 -39.27 -15.78
C ALA A 660 -16.78 -38.06 -16.70
N GLN A 661 -16.40 -36.85 -16.24
CA GLN A 661 -16.61 -35.62 -17.02
C GLN A 661 -15.67 -35.58 -18.24
N ILE A 662 -14.40 -36.00 -18.11
CA ILE A 662 -13.48 -36.07 -19.26
C ILE A 662 -13.97 -37.13 -20.27
N ALA A 663 -14.48 -38.30 -19.79
CA ALA A 663 -15.04 -39.30 -20.67
C ALA A 663 -16.23 -38.76 -21.47
N ASP A 664 -17.17 -38.04 -20.82
CA ASP A 664 -18.32 -37.40 -21.47
C ASP A 664 -17.91 -36.31 -22.49
N LEU A 665 -16.88 -35.51 -22.15
CA LEU A 665 -16.30 -34.53 -23.07
C LEU A 665 -15.75 -35.19 -24.34
N LEU A 666 -15.02 -36.29 -24.20
CA LEU A 666 -14.47 -37.01 -25.33
C LEU A 666 -15.56 -37.68 -26.19
N GLU A 667 -16.66 -38.17 -25.61
CA GLU A 667 -17.79 -38.64 -26.36
C GLU A 667 -18.47 -37.59 -27.21
N ARG A 668 -18.54 -36.34 -26.68
CA ARG A 668 -19.09 -35.15 -27.37
C ARG A 668 -18.18 -34.56 -28.43
N ALA A 669 -16.85 -34.84 -28.39
CA ALA A 669 -15.86 -34.40 -29.34
C ALA A 669 -15.14 -35.61 -30.00
N PRO A 670 -15.84 -36.35 -30.90
CA PRO A 670 -15.26 -37.56 -31.50
C PRO A 670 -14.07 -37.28 -32.43
N GLU A 671 -13.96 -36.07 -32.94
CA GLU A 671 -12.88 -35.64 -33.84
C GLU A 671 -11.55 -35.29 -33.13
N VAL A 672 -11.54 -35.37 -31.80
CA VAL A 672 -10.34 -35.04 -31.01
C VAL A 672 -9.65 -36.34 -30.57
N ASP A 673 -8.44 -36.57 -31.06
CA ASP A 673 -7.65 -37.78 -30.79
C ASP A 673 -6.67 -37.62 -29.61
N HIS A 674 -6.30 -36.35 -29.31
CA HIS A 674 -5.30 -36.04 -28.31
C HIS A 674 -5.85 -35.08 -27.25
N LEU A 675 -5.38 -35.28 -26.02
CA LEU A 675 -5.69 -34.40 -24.91
C LEU A 675 -4.50 -34.13 -24.01
N ARG A 676 -4.53 -33.00 -23.32
CA ARG A 676 -3.64 -32.65 -22.21
C ARG A 676 -4.48 -32.41 -20.99
N ILE A 677 -4.03 -32.87 -19.83
CA ILE A 677 -4.68 -32.63 -18.55
C ILE A 677 -3.71 -31.93 -17.62
N ASP A 678 -4.07 -30.76 -17.12
CA ASP A 678 -3.30 -30.01 -16.15
C ASP A 678 -4.11 -29.83 -14.85
N LEU A 679 -3.50 -30.17 -13.72
CA LEU A 679 -4.01 -29.90 -12.37
C LEU A 679 -3.66 -28.46 -11.99
N VAL A 680 -4.67 -27.66 -11.70
CA VAL A 680 -4.53 -26.21 -11.50
C VAL A 680 -4.95 -25.81 -10.10
N ASN A 681 -4.03 -25.20 -9.38
CA ASN A 681 -4.31 -24.43 -8.17
C ASN A 681 -3.60 -23.06 -8.26
N HIS A 682 -2.75 -22.67 -7.31
CA HIS A 682 -1.83 -21.52 -7.46
C HIS A 682 -0.65 -21.83 -8.41
N ALA A 683 -0.42 -23.11 -8.70
CA ALA A 683 0.53 -23.61 -9.68
C ALA A 683 -0.20 -24.45 -10.76
N THR A 684 0.48 -24.77 -11.84
CA THR A 684 0.00 -25.67 -12.89
C THR A 684 0.87 -26.92 -12.92
N ARG A 685 0.26 -28.07 -12.75
CA ARG A 685 0.96 -29.38 -12.76
C ARG A 685 0.40 -30.25 -13.88
N PRO A 686 1.14 -30.49 -14.94
CA PRO A 686 0.68 -31.37 -15.99
C PRO A 686 0.61 -32.83 -15.47
N VAL A 687 -0.42 -33.55 -15.86
CA VAL A 687 -0.54 -35.02 -15.60
C VAL A 687 0.57 -35.74 -16.33
N THR A 688 0.87 -35.33 -17.57
CA THR A 688 2.00 -35.78 -18.37
C THR A 688 2.61 -34.59 -19.14
N GLU A 689 3.91 -34.68 -19.48
CA GLU A 689 4.55 -33.66 -20.31
C GLU A 689 4.16 -33.75 -21.80
N SER A 690 3.86 -34.93 -22.31
CA SER A 690 3.38 -35.16 -23.68
C SER A 690 1.86 -35.15 -23.76
N LEU A 691 1.34 -34.96 -24.97
CA LEU A 691 -0.08 -35.18 -25.24
C LEU A 691 -0.45 -36.64 -24.96
N LEU A 692 -1.61 -36.84 -24.34
CA LEU A 692 -2.22 -38.13 -24.07
C LEU A 692 -3.11 -38.53 -25.26
N GLU A 693 -3.10 -39.80 -25.57
CA GLU A 693 -4.03 -40.39 -26.54
C GLU A 693 -5.40 -40.62 -25.89
N ARG A 694 -6.45 -40.49 -26.67
CA ARG A 694 -7.85 -40.73 -26.28
C ARG A 694 -8.07 -42.08 -25.59
N THR A 695 -7.22 -43.06 -25.83
CA THR A 695 -7.32 -44.44 -25.29
C THR A 695 -6.58 -44.66 -23.99
N THR A 696 -5.53 -43.84 -23.68
CA THR A 696 -4.57 -44.10 -22.59
C THR A 696 -4.60 -43.13 -21.45
N TRP A 697 -5.38 -42.05 -21.53
CA TRP A 697 -5.40 -40.97 -20.56
C TRP A 697 -5.85 -41.37 -19.14
N ARG A 698 -6.73 -42.42 -19.03
CA ARG A 698 -7.31 -42.82 -17.74
C ARG A 698 -6.25 -43.29 -16.74
N ASP A 699 -5.29 -44.09 -17.16
CA ASP A 699 -4.22 -44.60 -16.28
C ASP A 699 -3.33 -43.48 -15.77
N ALA A 700 -3.02 -42.50 -16.65
CA ALA A 700 -2.27 -41.32 -16.28
C ALA A 700 -3.04 -40.46 -15.28
N TRP A 701 -4.35 -40.27 -15.50
CA TRP A 701 -5.22 -39.52 -14.59
C TRP A 701 -5.32 -40.14 -13.21
N GLN A 702 -5.55 -41.46 -13.13
CA GLN A 702 -5.64 -42.20 -11.86
C GLN A 702 -4.35 -42.11 -11.06
N THR A 703 -3.20 -42.23 -11.74
CA THR A 703 -1.90 -42.04 -11.11
C THR A 703 -1.70 -40.66 -10.55
N ALA A 704 -2.10 -39.63 -11.31
CA ALA A 704 -2.01 -38.25 -10.88
C ALA A 704 -2.94 -37.95 -9.70
N LEU A 705 -4.18 -38.48 -9.72
CA LEU A 705 -5.16 -38.31 -8.65
C LEU A 705 -4.66 -38.85 -7.31
N MET A 706 -4.01 -40.03 -7.31
CA MET A 706 -3.45 -40.64 -6.09
C MET A 706 -2.35 -39.78 -5.43
N THR A 707 -1.63 -39.00 -6.21
CA THR A 707 -0.52 -38.14 -5.73
C THR A 707 -0.92 -36.69 -5.48
N THR A 708 -2.10 -36.29 -5.96
CA THR A 708 -2.58 -34.91 -5.85
C THR A 708 -3.06 -34.59 -4.45
N ARG A 709 -2.52 -33.53 -3.88
CA ARG A 709 -3.01 -32.90 -2.64
C ARG A 709 -3.67 -31.58 -2.99
N PRO A 710 -4.98 -31.44 -2.79
CA PRO A 710 -5.67 -30.15 -2.99
C PRO A 710 -5.10 -29.09 -2.06
N GLU A 711 -4.65 -27.99 -2.63
CA GLU A 711 -4.05 -26.87 -1.90
C GLU A 711 -4.27 -25.53 -2.60
N GLY A 712 -4.27 -24.44 -1.83
CA GLY A 712 -4.44 -23.11 -2.37
C GLY A 712 -5.78 -22.86 -3.04
N GLY A 713 -5.87 -21.80 -3.83
CA GLY A 713 -7.05 -21.42 -4.61
C GLY A 713 -6.92 -21.82 -6.09
N PHE A 714 -8.04 -21.76 -6.82
CA PHE A 714 -8.09 -22.10 -8.24
C PHE A 714 -7.73 -20.87 -9.10
N TRP A 715 -6.74 -20.99 -9.97
CA TRP A 715 -6.23 -19.91 -10.81
C TRP A 715 -6.07 -20.28 -12.29
N PRO A 716 -7.17 -20.51 -13.02
CA PRO A 716 -7.14 -21.01 -14.39
C PRO A 716 -6.52 -20.02 -15.39
N GLN A 717 -6.69 -18.69 -15.23
CA GLN A 717 -6.12 -17.71 -16.15
C GLN A 717 -4.60 -17.84 -16.29
N ARG A 718 -3.90 -18.06 -15.15
CA ARG A 718 -2.45 -18.28 -15.19
C ARG A 718 -2.08 -19.57 -15.93
N ALA A 719 -2.83 -20.64 -15.71
CA ALA A 719 -2.60 -21.92 -16.37
C ALA A 719 -2.78 -21.81 -17.89
N ILE A 720 -3.84 -21.15 -18.34
CA ILE A 720 -4.09 -20.89 -19.75
C ILE A 720 -2.97 -20.06 -20.36
N ASN A 721 -2.62 -18.94 -19.71
CA ASN A 721 -1.55 -18.09 -20.20
C ASN A 721 -0.18 -18.79 -20.28
N HIS A 722 0.14 -19.66 -19.31
CA HIS A 722 1.31 -20.53 -19.37
C HIS A 722 1.26 -21.48 -20.57
N ALA A 723 0.12 -22.15 -20.78
CA ALA A 723 -0.04 -23.09 -21.88
C ALA A 723 0.01 -22.38 -23.25
N VAL A 724 -0.63 -21.23 -23.41
CA VAL A 724 -0.57 -20.38 -24.63
C VAL A 724 0.85 -19.92 -24.90
N PHE A 725 1.57 -19.45 -23.86
CA PHE A 725 2.95 -19.05 -23.96
C PHE A 725 3.87 -20.19 -24.42
N LYS A 726 3.67 -21.38 -23.85
CA LYS A 726 4.42 -22.60 -24.24
C LYS A 726 4.09 -23.01 -25.67
N HIS A 727 2.80 -23.04 -26.04
CA HIS A 727 2.33 -23.39 -27.38
C HIS A 727 2.85 -22.41 -28.45
N ALA A 728 2.81 -21.11 -28.21
CA ALA A 728 3.31 -20.11 -29.16
C ALA A 728 4.82 -20.27 -29.53
N ARG A 729 5.59 -20.98 -28.71
CA ARG A 729 7.01 -21.28 -28.91
C ARG A 729 7.28 -22.69 -29.38
N SER A 730 6.25 -23.53 -29.45
CA SER A 730 6.41 -24.91 -29.94
C SER A 730 6.55 -24.94 -31.46
N SER A 731 7.21 -25.95 -32.00
CA SER A 731 7.24 -26.21 -33.44
C SER A 731 5.88 -26.63 -34.00
N GLU A 732 4.96 -27.05 -33.13
CA GLU A 732 3.63 -27.56 -33.50
C GLU A 732 2.59 -26.43 -33.71
N ARG A 733 2.93 -25.18 -33.44
CA ARG A 733 2.03 -24.02 -33.52
C ARG A 733 1.32 -23.84 -34.88
N LEU A 734 1.90 -24.36 -35.97
CA LEU A 734 1.31 -24.28 -37.31
C LEU A 734 0.39 -25.47 -37.62
N SER A 735 0.53 -26.62 -36.91
CA SER A 735 -0.21 -27.83 -37.18
C SER A 735 -1.30 -28.14 -36.15
N SER A 736 -1.14 -27.69 -34.92
CA SER A 736 -2.09 -27.94 -33.83
C SER A 736 -2.51 -26.69 -33.07
N VAL A 737 -3.59 -26.76 -32.33
CA VAL A 737 -4.10 -25.65 -31.49
C VAL A 737 -4.80 -26.19 -30.22
N PRO A 738 -4.51 -25.65 -29.01
CA PRO A 738 -5.23 -26.03 -27.80
C PRO A 738 -6.66 -25.49 -27.81
N ALA A 739 -7.63 -26.37 -27.50
CA ALA A 739 -8.97 -26.01 -27.12
C ALA A 739 -9.13 -26.23 -25.61
N PHE A 740 -9.19 -25.15 -24.84
CA PHE A 740 -9.22 -25.22 -23.38
C PHE A 740 -10.61 -25.57 -22.86
N VAL A 741 -10.66 -26.48 -21.91
CA VAL A 741 -11.86 -26.81 -21.14
C VAL A 741 -11.53 -26.73 -19.65
N ILE A 742 -12.34 -25.97 -18.91
CA ILE A 742 -12.19 -25.79 -17.47
C ILE A 742 -13.14 -26.69 -16.73
N LEU A 743 -12.63 -27.56 -15.85
CA LEU A 743 -13.39 -28.42 -14.97
C LEU A 743 -13.21 -27.99 -13.52
N SER A 744 -14.30 -27.42 -12.92
CA SER A 744 -14.33 -27.03 -11.51
C SER A 744 -15.70 -27.33 -10.90
N GLY A 745 -15.72 -27.72 -9.62
CA GLY A 745 -16.97 -27.94 -8.87
C GLY A 745 -17.68 -26.65 -8.48
N LYS A 746 -17.05 -25.51 -8.61
CA LYS A 746 -17.63 -24.18 -8.43
C LYS A 746 -17.57 -23.44 -9.76
N LEU A 747 -18.69 -22.84 -10.15
CA LEU A 747 -18.70 -21.86 -11.24
C LEU A 747 -17.77 -20.71 -10.85
N ALA A 748 -16.51 -20.80 -11.26
CA ALA A 748 -15.58 -19.70 -11.13
C ALA A 748 -16.01 -18.66 -12.17
N ILE A 749 -16.49 -17.51 -11.69
CA ILE A 749 -16.63 -16.32 -12.52
C ILE A 749 -15.22 -15.90 -12.87
N TRP A 750 -14.75 -16.31 -14.03
CA TRP A 750 -13.48 -15.87 -14.59
C TRP A 750 -13.76 -14.95 -15.76
N ASP A 751 -12.97 -13.91 -15.86
CA ASP A 751 -13.11 -12.92 -16.91
C ASP A 751 -12.35 -13.42 -18.15
N ALA A 752 -13.09 -13.77 -19.20
CA ALA A 752 -12.51 -14.23 -20.46
C ALA A 752 -11.61 -13.18 -21.12
N ASP A 753 -11.83 -11.89 -20.80
CA ASP A 753 -11.02 -10.78 -21.29
C ASP A 753 -9.69 -10.62 -20.56
N ALA A 754 -9.48 -11.35 -19.45
CA ALA A 754 -8.21 -11.38 -18.71
C ALA A 754 -7.11 -12.24 -19.38
N PHE A 755 -7.41 -12.80 -20.58
CA PHE A 755 -6.42 -13.49 -21.38
C PHE A 755 -5.32 -12.56 -21.87
N LEU A 756 -4.16 -13.16 -22.15
CA LEU A 756 -3.03 -12.44 -22.74
C LEU A 756 -3.51 -11.41 -23.72
N PRO A 757 -3.06 -10.17 -23.60
CA PRO A 757 -3.29 -9.13 -24.63
C PRO A 757 -2.61 -9.45 -25.97
N VAL A 758 -1.90 -10.57 -26.07
CA VAL A 758 -1.49 -11.18 -27.33
C VAL A 758 -2.73 -11.80 -27.93
N HIS A 759 -3.28 -11.18 -28.98
CA HIS A 759 -4.39 -11.73 -29.70
C HIS A 759 -4.14 -13.17 -30.11
N ALA A 760 -4.83 -14.09 -29.47
CA ALA A 760 -4.87 -15.49 -29.82
C ALA A 760 -6.32 -15.83 -30.23
N PRO A 761 -6.82 -15.22 -31.32
CA PRO A 761 -8.22 -15.38 -31.78
C PRO A 761 -8.52 -16.80 -32.25
N ASP A 762 -7.51 -17.60 -32.37
CA ASP A 762 -7.46 -19.00 -32.75
C ASP A 762 -7.64 -19.96 -31.58
N ILE A 763 -7.59 -19.48 -30.36
CA ILE A 763 -7.72 -20.32 -29.15
C ILE A 763 -9.14 -20.17 -28.58
N THR A 764 -9.78 -21.29 -28.28
CA THR A 764 -11.10 -21.35 -27.66
C THR A 764 -10.96 -21.75 -26.19
N VAL A 765 -11.85 -21.21 -25.35
CA VAL A 765 -11.93 -21.57 -23.94
C VAL A 765 -13.38 -21.78 -23.57
N ASP A 766 -13.73 -22.98 -23.15
CA ASP A 766 -15.07 -23.40 -22.82
C ASP A 766 -15.19 -23.78 -21.34
N GLU A 767 -16.30 -23.44 -20.73
CA GLU A 767 -16.70 -23.97 -19.43
C GLU A 767 -17.40 -25.31 -19.58
N LEU A 768 -17.41 -26.12 -18.53
CA LEU A 768 -18.01 -27.45 -18.48
C LEU A 768 -19.48 -27.52 -18.99
N ASN A 769 -20.23 -26.43 -18.91
CA ASN A 769 -21.65 -26.36 -19.26
C ASN A 769 -21.91 -26.24 -20.76
N THR A 770 -20.92 -26.20 -21.63
CA THR A 770 -21.13 -26.19 -23.07
C THR A 770 -21.45 -27.59 -23.57
N ASN A 771 -22.50 -27.69 -24.40
CA ASN A 771 -22.90 -28.97 -24.93
C ASN A 771 -21.84 -29.61 -25.86
N ARG A 772 -20.94 -28.83 -26.39
CA ARG A 772 -19.81 -29.28 -27.22
C ARG A 772 -18.65 -28.24 -27.10
N PRO A 773 -17.40 -28.69 -26.95
CA PRO A 773 -16.26 -27.76 -27.00
C PRO A 773 -16.26 -26.99 -28.33
N SER A 774 -16.00 -25.67 -28.22
CA SER A 774 -15.93 -24.80 -29.40
C SER A 774 -14.71 -25.16 -30.24
N GLN A 775 -14.89 -25.23 -31.55
CA GLN A 775 -13.77 -25.48 -32.44
C GLN A 775 -13.10 -24.19 -32.88
N PRO A 776 -11.77 -24.15 -32.96
CA PRO A 776 -11.04 -23.00 -33.50
C PRO A 776 -11.47 -22.73 -34.93
N GLY A 777 -11.73 -21.47 -35.21
CA GLY A 777 -12.06 -21.03 -36.58
C GLY A 777 -10.82 -21.01 -37.49
N PRO A 778 -11.05 -20.92 -38.82
CA PRO A 778 -9.99 -20.73 -39.79
C PRO A 778 -9.29 -19.39 -39.57
N VAL A 779 -7.96 -19.38 -39.64
CA VAL A 779 -7.13 -18.20 -39.40
C VAL A 779 -6.08 -17.99 -40.51
N VAL A 780 -5.61 -16.78 -40.62
CA VAL A 780 -4.46 -16.39 -41.46
C VAL A 780 -3.23 -16.26 -40.58
N ALA A 781 -2.13 -16.90 -40.97
CA ALA A 781 -0.84 -16.74 -40.32
C ALA A 781 -0.06 -15.64 -41.03
N ILE A 782 0.33 -14.58 -40.31
CA ILE A 782 1.15 -13.48 -40.80
C ILE A 782 2.44 -13.42 -39.98
N ARG A 783 3.60 -13.34 -40.64
CA ARG A 783 4.86 -13.21 -39.94
C ARG A 783 5.65 -11.96 -40.36
N ARG A 784 6.59 -11.58 -39.49
CA ARG A 784 7.68 -10.65 -39.80
C ARG A 784 8.95 -11.17 -39.14
N GLY A 785 9.95 -11.53 -39.92
CA GLY A 785 11.09 -12.30 -39.42
C GLY A 785 10.67 -13.65 -38.86
N GLU A 786 10.97 -13.91 -37.59
CA GLU A 786 10.59 -15.16 -36.92
C GLU A 786 9.24 -15.09 -36.18
N GLU A 787 8.70 -13.91 -36.00
CA GLU A 787 7.46 -13.70 -35.21
C GLU A 787 6.22 -13.93 -36.05
N VAL A 788 5.32 -14.80 -35.59
CA VAL A 788 4.05 -15.17 -36.24
C VAL A 788 2.89 -14.64 -35.41
N ARG A 789 1.87 -14.11 -36.09
CA ARG A 789 0.58 -13.75 -35.50
C ARG A 789 -0.54 -14.35 -36.31
N TRP A 790 -1.66 -14.61 -35.62
CA TRP A 790 -2.86 -15.19 -36.16
C TRP A 790 -3.98 -14.17 -36.24
N MET A 791 -4.77 -14.20 -37.27
CA MET A 791 -5.85 -13.27 -37.52
C MET A 791 -7.08 -13.98 -38.11
N ASP A 792 -8.29 -13.61 -37.64
CA ASP A 792 -9.53 -13.98 -38.34
C ASP A 792 -9.67 -13.12 -39.61
N PRO A 793 -9.63 -13.72 -40.79
CA PRO A 793 -9.69 -12.98 -42.05
C PRO A 793 -11.00 -12.21 -42.25
N ARG A 794 -12.08 -12.59 -41.54
CA ARG A 794 -13.39 -11.93 -41.63
C ARG A 794 -13.46 -10.64 -40.84
N ARG A 795 -12.67 -10.53 -39.77
CA ARG A 795 -12.63 -9.35 -38.89
C ARG A 795 -11.56 -8.33 -39.32
N GLY A 796 -10.47 -8.82 -39.91
CA GLY A 796 -9.30 -7.98 -40.11
C GLY A 796 -8.72 -7.50 -38.75
N GLY A 797 -8.08 -6.33 -38.69
CA GLY A 797 -7.65 -5.69 -37.45
C GLY A 797 -6.26 -5.11 -37.52
N TRP A 798 -5.82 -4.59 -36.38
CA TRP A 798 -4.46 -4.07 -36.17
C TRP A 798 -3.56 -5.14 -35.57
N LEU A 799 -2.56 -5.54 -36.32
CA LEU A 799 -1.55 -6.51 -35.88
C LEU A 799 -0.24 -5.79 -35.57
N VAL A 800 0.38 -6.10 -34.44
CA VAL A 800 1.75 -5.66 -34.12
C VAL A 800 2.66 -6.87 -34.16
N ILE A 801 3.58 -6.89 -35.12
CA ILE A 801 4.50 -8.00 -35.35
C ILE A 801 5.93 -7.44 -35.27
N PRO A 802 6.64 -7.59 -34.14
CA PRO A 802 8.04 -7.18 -34.04
C PRO A 802 8.91 -8.03 -34.95
N GLY A 803 10.03 -7.47 -35.42
CA GLY A 803 10.96 -8.15 -36.28
C GLY A 803 11.43 -7.26 -37.43
N GLU A 804 12.36 -7.75 -38.24
CA GLU A 804 12.90 -7.10 -39.41
C GLU A 804 12.41 -7.76 -40.70
N GLY A 805 12.42 -7.01 -41.79
CA GLY A 805 11.98 -7.50 -43.09
C GLY A 805 10.51 -7.22 -43.43
N PRO A 806 10.04 -7.75 -44.58
CA PRO A 806 8.67 -7.58 -45.03
C PRO A 806 7.68 -8.39 -44.17
N PHE A 807 6.40 -7.97 -44.20
CA PHE A 807 5.31 -8.82 -43.71
C PHE A 807 5.05 -9.93 -44.74
N GLU A 808 4.88 -11.15 -44.26
CA GLU A 808 4.65 -12.34 -45.09
C GLU A 808 3.41 -13.09 -44.59
N VAL A 809 2.66 -13.66 -45.51
CA VAL A 809 1.51 -14.55 -45.21
C VAL A 809 1.87 -15.98 -45.55
N PHE A 810 1.43 -16.92 -44.72
CA PHE A 810 1.63 -18.36 -44.95
C PHE A 810 0.58 -18.90 -45.94
N ASP A 811 1.06 -19.50 -47.04
CA ASP A 811 0.25 -20.22 -47.99
C ASP A 811 0.30 -21.72 -47.68
N PRO A 812 -0.76 -22.29 -47.06
CA PRO A 812 -0.75 -23.69 -46.66
C PRO A 812 -0.76 -24.66 -47.87
N SER A 813 -1.23 -24.22 -49.05
CA SER A 813 -1.22 -25.05 -50.25
C SER A 813 0.18 -25.28 -50.82
N LYS A 814 1.06 -24.25 -50.64
CA LYS A 814 2.45 -24.29 -51.08
C LYS A 814 3.46 -24.57 -49.98
N GLN A 815 2.99 -24.58 -48.73
CA GLN A 815 3.85 -24.68 -47.52
C GLN A 815 4.94 -23.58 -47.51
N GLN A 816 4.63 -22.36 -47.95
CA GLN A 816 5.56 -21.27 -48.13
C GLN A 816 5.04 -19.96 -47.56
N TRP A 817 5.97 -19.13 -47.12
CA TRP A 817 5.72 -17.75 -46.75
C TRP A 817 5.88 -16.86 -47.99
N THR A 818 4.88 -15.99 -48.26
CA THR A 818 4.89 -15.08 -49.38
C THR A 818 4.82 -13.63 -48.92
N PRO A 819 5.69 -12.72 -49.41
CA PRO A 819 5.66 -11.31 -49.01
C PRO A 819 4.33 -10.66 -49.37
N ILE A 820 3.80 -9.84 -48.47
CA ILE A 820 2.59 -9.03 -48.67
C ILE A 820 3.03 -7.74 -49.37
N GLN A 821 2.86 -7.69 -50.70
CA GLN A 821 3.29 -6.54 -51.52
C GLN A 821 2.12 -5.82 -52.22
N ALA A 822 1.03 -6.53 -52.53
CA ALA A 822 -0.10 -5.95 -53.26
C ALA A 822 -0.88 -4.96 -52.36
N ASP A 823 -1.04 -3.72 -52.86
CA ASP A 823 -1.83 -2.63 -52.24
C ASP A 823 -1.37 -2.20 -50.85
N LEU A 824 -0.11 -2.43 -50.50
CA LEU A 824 0.45 -2.08 -49.19
C LEU A 824 0.89 -0.61 -49.13
N GLN A 825 0.17 0.21 -48.35
CA GLN A 825 0.59 1.58 -48.05
C GLN A 825 1.63 1.57 -46.92
N LEU A 826 2.77 2.18 -47.16
CA LEU A 826 3.86 2.27 -46.19
C LEU A 826 3.85 3.63 -45.46
N LEU A 827 3.90 3.60 -44.11
CA LEU A 827 4.00 4.78 -43.25
C LEU A 827 5.23 4.65 -42.29
N PRO A 828 6.49 4.69 -42.79
CA PRO A 828 7.65 4.27 -42.01
C PRO A 828 7.95 5.19 -40.81
N ASP A 829 7.98 6.52 -41.01
CA ASP A 829 8.38 7.51 -39.99
C ASP A 829 7.22 8.39 -39.50
N SER A 830 6.05 7.81 -39.37
CA SER A 830 4.86 8.52 -38.91
C SER A 830 4.66 8.39 -37.40
N ARG A 831 3.89 9.33 -36.82
CA ARG A 831 3.40 9.20 -35.45
C ARG A 831 2.62 7.89 -35.25
N TYR A 832 1.99 7.39 -36.30
CA TYR A 832 1.29 6.10 -36.31
C TYR A 832 2.25 4.90 -36.24
N ALA A 833 3.47 5.01 -36.84
CA ALA A 833 4.50 3.99 -36.65
C ALA A 833 5.03 3.95 -35.21
N ARG A 834 5.09 5.09 -34.50
CA ARG A 834 5.45 5.16 -33.09
C ARG A 834 4.39 4.49 -32.22
N TRP A 835 3.11 4.55 -32.59
CA TRP A 835 2.07 3.77 -31.92
C TRP A 835 2.27 2.25 -32.06
N ALA A 836 2.76 1.79 -33.22
CA ALA A 836 3.15 0.39 -33.38
C ALA A 836 4.34 0.01 -32.47
N GLU A 837 5.32 0.89 -32.26
CA GLU A 837 6.42 0.68 -31.31
C GLU A 837 5.91 0.57 -29.87
N VAL A 838 4.96 1.43 -29.47
CA VAL A 838 4.25 1.30 -28.18
C VAL A 838 3.65 -0.10 -28.06
N GLY A 839 2.96 -0.59 -29.10
CA GLY A 839 2.38 -1.92 -29.14
C GLY A 839 3.41 -3.06 -29.03
N VAL A 840 4.60 -2.89 -29.62
CA VAL A 840 5.72 -3.86 -29.47
C VAL A 840 6.14 -3.96 -28.00
N ILE A 841 6.31 -2.81 -27.33
CA ILE A 841 6.69 -2.79 -25.91
C ILE A 841 5.59 -3.40 -25.05
N GLU A 842 4.32 -3.07 -25.31
CA GLU A 842 3.17 -3.66 -24.59
C GLU A 842 3.13 -5.19 -24.74
N GLN A 843 3.31 -5.71 -25.94
CA GLN A 843 3.36 -7.16 -26.17
C GLN A 843 4.54 -7.81 -25.44
N ALA A 844 5.72 -7.17 -25.50
CA ALA A 844 6.88 -7.66 -24.79
C ALA A 844 6.67 -7.65 -23.26
N MET A 845 6.01 -6.64 -22.71
CA MET A 845 5.63 -6.60 -21.28
C MET A 845 4.63 -7.70 -20.93
N ALA A 846 3.67 -7.99 -21.80
CA ALA A 846 2.68 -9.03 -21.59
C ALA A 846 3.29 -10.44 -21.66
N LEU A 847 4.23 -10.67 -22.58
CA LEU A 847 4.90 -11.96 -22.75
C LEU A 847 6.00 -12.20 -21.70
N TYR A 848 6.65 -11.14 -21.24
CA TYR A 848 7.74 -11.17 -20.27
C TYR A 848 7.49 -10.21 -19.11
N PRO A 849 6.44 -10.45 -18.30
CA PRO A 849 6.07 -9.53 -17.24
C PRO A 849 7.17 -9.32 -16.19
N THR A 850 8.02 -10.31 -15.96
CA THR A 850 9.20 -10.21 -15.07
C THR A 850 10.24 -9.17 -15.54
N GLN A 851 10.20 -8.81 -16.81
CA GLN A 851 11.07 -7.81 -17.43
C GLN A 851 10.29 -6.54 -17.80
N ALA A 852 9.11 -6.35 -17.25
CA ALA A 852 8.22 -5.25 -17.60
C ALA A 852 8.69 -3.90 -17.04
N GLU A 853 9.42 -3.88 -15.91
CA GLU A 853 9.81 -2.63 -15.25
C GLU A 853 10.67 -1.69 -16.12
N PRO A 854 11.82 -2.11 -16.65
CA PRO A 854 12.61 -1.25 -17.55
C PRO A 854 11.87 -0.91 -18.86
N ARG A 855 11.00 -1.80 -19.33
CA ARG A 855 10.17 -1.56 -20.52
C ARG A 855 9.05 -0.56 -20.26
N ARG A 856 8.53 -0.50 -19.03
CA ARG A 856 7.50 0.49 -18.62
C ARG A 856 8.04 1.91 -18.72
N ASP A 857 9.28 2.15 -18.27
CA ASP A 857 9.91 3.47 -18.41
C ASP A 857 10.07 3.88 -19.87
N ALA A 858 10.50 2.95 -20.72
CA ALA A 858 10.62 3.17 -22.16
C ALA A 858 9.25 3.42 -22.81
N LEU A 859 8.23 2.65 -22.44
CA LEU A 859 6.86 2.84 -22.89
C LEU A 859 6.32 4.23 -22.52
N LEU A 860 6.52 4.61 -21.24
CA LEU A 860 6.04 5.89 -20.72
C LEU A 860 6.74 7.08 -21.39
N ALA A 861 8.05 6.98 -21.62
CA ALA A 861 8.82 7.98 -22.35
C ALA A 861 8.30 8.13 -23.78
N LEU A 862 8.14 7.03 -24.52
CA LEU A 862 7.64 7.02 -25.89
C LEU A 862 6.20 7.55 -25.99
N SER A 863 5.34 7.12 -25.06
CA SER A 863 3.95 7.61 -24.97
C SER A 863 3.89 9.12 -24.75
N ARG A 864 4.75 9.67 -23.87
CA ARG A 864 4.83 11.11 -23.56
C ARG A 864 5.38 11.91 -24.73
N GLU A 865 6.48 11.45 -25.34
CA GLU A 865 7.14 12.13 -26.44
C GLU A 865 6.20 12.32 -27.64
N HIS A 866 5.39 11.30 -27.95
CA HIS A 866 4.49 11.31 -29.10
C HIS A 866 3.02 11.60 -28.75
N GLY A 867 2.68 11.75 -27.47
CA GLY A 867 1.32 11.99 -27.02
C GLY A 867 0.37 10.84 -27.35
N LEU A 868 0.82 9.58 -27.24
CA LEU A 868 0.05 8.40 -27.62
C LEU A 868 -0.32 7.57 -26.37
N LEU A 869 -1.61 7.30 -26.21
CA LEU A 869 -2.11 6.52 -25.08
C LEU A 869 -1.80 5.03 -25.29
N SER A 870 -1.32 4.39 -24.24
CA SER A 870 -1.10 2.95 -24.16
C SER A 870 -2.03 2.32 -23.11
N ARG A 871 -2.10 0.98 -23.06
CA ARG A 871 -2.86 0.26 -22.05
C ARG A 871 -2.28 0.39 -20.63
N HIS A 872 -1.03 0.81 -20.50
CA HIS A 872 -0.33 1.04 -19.24
C HIS A 872 -0.29 2.51 -18.82
N THR A 873 -0.81 3.42 -19.66
CA THR A 873 -0.80 4.86 -19.41
C THR A 873 -2.22 5.42 -19.32
N ALA A 874 -2.35 6.63 -18.78
CA ALA A 874 -3.58 7.39 -18.73
C ALA A 874 -3.30 8.86 -19.04
N PHE A 875 -4.22 9.53 -19.75
CA PHE A 875 -4.31 10.98 -19.73
C PHE A 875 -5.01 11.42 -18.47
N ILE A 876 -4.42 12.36 -17.75
CA ILE A 876 -5.04 12.97 -16.57
C ILE A 876 -4.92 14.49 -16.64
N VAL A 877 -5.97 15.19 -16.24
CA VAL A 877 -6.01 16.62 -15.97
C VAL A 877 -6.20 16.80 -14.48
N VAL A 878 -5.42 17.66 -13.87
CA VAL A 878 -5.55 18.08 -12.46
C VAL A 878 -5.40 19.61 -12.38
N GLU A 879 -6.02 20.21 -11.36
CA GLU A 879 -6.26 21.65 -11.30
C GLU A 879 -5.02 22.45 -10.89
N ASN A 880 -4.20 21.98 -9.95
CA ASN A 880 -3.16 22.81 -9.34
C ASN A 880 -1.74 22.21 -9.38
N SER A 881 -0.74 23.07 -9.15
CA SER A 881 0.69 22.72 -9.21
C SER A 881 1.10 21.68 -8.16
N ALA A 882 0.47 21.68 -7.00
CA ALA A 882 0.75 20.73 -5.93
C ALA A 882 0.29 19.31 -6.31
N GLN A 883 -0.88 19.18 -6.95
CA GLN A 883 -1.38 17.89 -7.47
C GLN A 883 -0.45 17.34 -8.55
N TRP A 884 0.09 18.17 -9.45
CA TRP A 884 1.08 17.76 -10.44
C TRP A 884 2.36 17.23 -9.81
N LYS A 885 2.92 17.92 -8.81
CA LYS A 885 4.13 17.46 -8.08
C LYS A 885 3.94 16.12 -7.42
N ILE A 886 2.77 15.87 -6.86
CA ILE A 886 2.47 14.58 -6.22
C ILE A 886 2.29 13.48 -7.24
N LEU A 887 1.62 13.74 -8.38
CA LEU A 887 1.57 12.81 -9.49
C LEU A 887 2.98 12.36 -9.89
N GLU A 888 3.86 13.33 -10.13
CA GLU A 888 5.25 13.06 -10.52
C GLU A 888 6.03 12.28 -9.45
N ARG A 889 5.84 12.62 -8.18
CA ARG A 889 6.48 11.92 -7.07
C ARG A 889 5.95 10.50 -6.90
N LYS A 890 4.62 10.34 -6.88
CA LYS A 890 3.99 9.02 -6.75
C LYS A 890 4.27 8.11 -7.93
N GLU A 891 4.40 8.65 -9.12
CA GLU A 891 4.83 7.89 -10.28
C GLU A 891 6.26 7.36 -10.10
N LYS A 892 7.21 8.18 -9.63
CA LYS A 892 8.57 7.73 -9.31
C LYS A 892 8.58 6.64 -8.23
N ASP A 893 7.75 6.79 -7.19
CA ASP A 893 7.64 5.80 -6.11
C ASP A 893 6.98 4.51 -6.62
N ALA A 894 5.92 4.60 -7.41
CA ALA A 894 5.22 3.47 -8.01
C ALA A 894 6.11 2.70 -8.99
N LEU A 895 6.87 3.39 -9.82
CA LEU A 895 7.83 2.78 -10.74
C LEU A 895 8.96 2.06 -9.99
N LYS A 896 9.42 2.60 -8.84
CA LYS A 896 10.43 1.95 -8.00
C LYS A 896 9.92 0.75 -7.22
N ALA A 897 8.69 0.80 -6.76
CA ALA A 897 8.13 -0.19 -5.83
C ALA A 897 7.40 -1.34 -6.53
N ASN A 898 7.34 -1.39 -7.87
CA ASN A 898 6.54 -2.38 -8.62
C ASN A 898 5.09 -2.46 -8.12
N GLN A 899 4.50 -1.33 -7.76
CA GLN A 899 3.18 -1.29 -7.14
C GLN A 899 2.13 -1.75 -8.14
N ALA A 900 1.50 -2.87 -7.81
CA ALA A 900 0.44 -3.48 -8.58
C ALA A 900 -0.87 -2.67 -8.51
#